data_ae4f1ee6e5581620532eff6077d91362
#
_entry.id   ae4f1ee6e5581620532eff6077d91362
#
_cell.length_a   1.000
_cell.length_b   1.000
_cell.length_c   1.000
_cell.angle_alpha   90.00
_cell.angle_beta   90.00
_cell.angle_gamma   90.00
#
_symmetry.space_group_name_H-M   'P 1'
#
loop_
_entity.id
_entity.type
_entity.pdbx_description
1 polymer ?
#
loop_
_entity_poly.entity_id
_entity_poly.type
_entity_poly.pdbx_seq_one_letter_code
_entity_poly.pdbx_strand_id
1 'polypeptide(L)'
;MLLGAAAFAHSDSWSSRPVAALLEALRHSGVEVFYSSELVPPGLLVGREPAGATLREQASAALATAGLRLVPIAPGRYAVVRALLAEVPGARSEASASPWLGRAERAVAMEEISIYASHFALNARGAERGVTLNHNQIEQVPGAENDALRATHSLPGLAADASARPYVRGSLQDDVLVVFDHVPIADPFHLKSFQSLTSMFDSSVIDRIELYSGGYPVRFGTRSGGVIDLTPRTITQGHEERVAVGLLATQVSSAGQANGIPISWLAAARRSVLNALVETGNSNFDQPDFVDVIGRLQWRPNDQWSWILGGLYLNDRVALRSESGEEQVDAQYGDSYAWLRAEYQPTPDWLSRIMLNVARAERTRAGRITRPTIFAGTVNEERDFSSVTLSSEWTYGASAHTQWHFGAELGQMAGDNTYRRTLQFDAAVLGSLAQGLSPQISVDNAPRQNRYAAFTSLQRAIGPRLQAELGLRLDGERYSAGSGAKQWSPRLNVRYRAGARLDMYASWGKFTQAQRPNEWRLEEGQVSADPVQEAWHHILGFVFKESERAQWRMELYSKRWSQVSPYFDNLLGAQTLLPDMVPGRIRIAPFSAEADGAELSVRGVVEENVSYWGGYTWARVTDELPGGDVARSWNQNFALSAGMSLMHGRYSASGALRYHSGWPRTAVAAALRTSATDPLFTLGSRNADRWRPYVSLDARAAWTKPLTLSELEIWAELTNLANRGNDCCVVFTLPAPTATAVTSDAHWPSRTLNLGLSWRFH
;
A
#
# COMPACT_ATOMS: atom_id res chain seq x y z
N MET A 1 -54.48 -67.70 4.55
CA MET A 1 -53.53 -67.81 3.40
C MET A 1 -52.46 -66.73 3.56
N LEU A 2 -51.31 -67.18 3.99
CA LEU A 2 -50.10 -66.38 4.15
C LEU A 2 -49.43 -66.14 2.77
N LEU A 3 -49.05 -64.95 2.49
CA LEU A 3 -48.05 -64.69 1.46
C LEU A 3 -47.09 -63.66 2.06
N GLY A 4 -45.87 -64.13 2.31
CA GLY A 4 -44.76 -63.35 2.81
C GLY A 4 -44.17 -62.46 1.71
N ALA A 5 -43.84 -61.22 2.06
CA ALA A 5 -43.00 -60.32 1.29
C ALA A 5 -41.53 -60.50 1.71
N ALA A 6 -40.75 -61.08 0.83
CA ALA A 6 -39.28 -61.13 0.93
C ALA A 6 -38.71 -59.77 0.66
N ALA A 7 -38.12 -59.16 1.68
CA ALA A 7 -37.29 -57.97 1.51
C ALA A 7 -35.95 -58.34 0.88
N PHE A 8 -35.73 -58.00 -0.37
CA PHE A 8 -34.40 -58.01 -1.00
C PHE A 8 -33.57 -56.86 -0.42
N ALA A 9 -32.65 -57.15 0.45
CA ALA A 9 -31.57 -56.24 0.81
C ALA A 9 -30.60 -56.17 -0.35
N HIS A 10 -30.69 -55.14 -1.16
CA HIS A 10 -29.62 -54.79 -2.10
C HIS A 10 -28.49 -54.19 -1.26
N SER A 11 -27.40 -54.92 -1.10
CA SER A 11 -26.14 -54.36 -0.62
C SER A 11 -25.54 -53.56 -1.76
N ASP A 12 -25.87 -52.27 -1.84
CA ASP A 12 -25.27 -51.36 -2.80
C ASP A 12 -23.79 -51.13 -2.41
N SER A 13 -22.88 -51.78 -3.13
CA SER A 13 -21.43 -51.53 -3.00
C SER A 13 -21.10 -50.10 -3.42
N TRP A 14 -20.28 -49.42 -2.63
CA TRP A 14 -19.77 -48.10 -2.91
C TRP A 14 -18.49 -48.12 -3.74
N SER A 15 -17.81 -49.24 -3.91
CA SER A 15 -16.59 -49.38 -4.69
C SER A 15 -16.82 -48.94 -6.13
N SER A 16 -15.89 -48.10 -6.66
CA SER A 16 -15.91 -47.52 -8.02
C SER A 16 -17.05 -46.50 -8.28
N ARG A 17 -17.80 -46.07 -7.26
CA ARG A 17 -18.76 -44.95 -7.37
C ARG A 17 -18.09 -43.65 -6.98
N PRO A 18 -18.57 -42.49 -7.48
CA PRO A 18 -18.05 -41.21 -7.06
C PRO A 18 -18.14 -40.97 -5.57
N VAL A 19 -17.09 -40.47 -4.93
CA VAL A 19 -17.10 -40.09 -3.51
C VAL A 19 -18.24 -39.08 -3.22
N ALA A 20 -18.48 -38.16 -4.17
CA ALA A 20 -19.59 -37.22 -4.10
C ALA A 20 -20.95 -37.90 -3.95
N ALA A 21 -21.19 -39.06 -4.61
CA ALA A 21 -22.43 -39.79 -4.47
C ALA A 21 -22.62 -40.40 -3.04
N LEU A 22 -21.53 -40.83 -2.41
CA LEU A 22 -21.56 -41.28 -1.02
C LEU A 22 -21.82 -40.12 -0.04
N LEU A 23 -21.26 -38.95 -0.28
CA LEU A 23 -21.54 -37.75 0.53
C LEU A 23 -22.97 -37.25 0.35
N GLU A 24 -23.54 -37.36 -0.84
CA GLU A 24 -24.97 -37.08 -1.07
C GLU A 24 -25.88 -38.07 -0.38
N ALA A 25 -25.55 -39.36 -0.39
CA ALA A 25 -26.30 -40.33 0.40
C ALA A 25 -26.26 -40.02 1.92
N LEU A 26 -25.13 -39.56 2.42
CA LEU A 26 -25.00 -39.10 3.81
C LEU A 26 -25.86 -37.85 4.07
N ARG A 27 -25.96 -36.91 3.13
CA ARG A 27 -26.89 -35.77 3.22
C ARG A 27 -28.35 -36.21 3.27
N HIS A 28 -28.75 -37.16 2.45
CA HIS A 28 -30.12 -37.72 2.47
C HIS A 28 -30.45 -38.44 3.78
N SER A 29 -29.44 -38.89 4.53
CA SER A 29 -29.64 -39.46 5.86
C SER A 29 -29.82 -38.43 6.99
N GLY A 30 -29.89 -37.13 6.67
CA GLY A 30 -30.13 -36.07 7.64
C GLY A 30 -28.83 -35.42 8.20
N VAL A 31 -27.69 -35.72 7.63
CA VAL A 31 -26.38 -35.13 8.02
C VAL A 31 -25.99 -34.07 7.00
N GLU A 32 -25.82 -32.83 7.40
CA GLU A 32 -25.32 -31.79 6.51
C GLU A 32 -23.81 -31.95 6.30
N VAL A 33 -23.39 -32.09 5.03
CA VAL A 33 -21.96 -32.23 4.66
C VAL A 33 -21.58 -31.13 3.67
N PHE A 34 -20.54 -30.36 4.01
CA PHE A 34 -19.98 -29.30 3.18
C PHE A 34 -18.64 -29.75 2.57
N TYR A 35 -18.50 -29.62 1.26
CA TYR A 35 -17.26 -29.89 0.55
C TYR A 35 -17.16 -29.02 -0.71
N SER A 36 -15.94 -28.68 -1.11
CA SER A 36 -15.69 -28.03 -2.38
C SER A 36 -15.46 -29.07 -3.49
N SER A 37 -15.79 -28.72 -4.73
CA SER A 37 -15.48 -29.53 -5.91
C SER A 37 -13.99 -29.72 -6.15
N GLU A 38 -13.13 -28.91 -5.53
CA GLU A 38 -11.67 -29.07 -5.54
C GLU A 38 -11.19 -30.22 -4.65
N LEU A 39 -11.82 -30.38 -3.47
CA LEU A 39 -11.49 -31.47 -2.55
C LEU A 39 -12.13 -32.79 -2.97
N VAL A 40 -13.35 -32.73 -3.51
CA VAL A 40 -14.11 -33.90 -3.96
C VAL A 40 -14.54 -33.65 -5.42
N PRO A 41 -13.60 -33.72 -6.40
CA PRO A 41 -13.94 -33.56 -7.80
C PRO A 41 -14.88 -34.66 -8.27
N PRO A 42 -15.73 -34.41 -9.30
CA PRO A 42 -16.71 -35.38 -9.80
C PRO A 42 -16.10 -36.73 -10.24
N GLY A 43 -14.82 -36.74 -10.61
CA GLY A 43 -14.08 -37.94 -10.98
C GLY A 43 -13.39 -38.69 -9.83
N LEU A 44 -13.51 -38.23 -8.59
CA LEU A 44 -12.93 -38.92 -7.44
C LEU A 44 -13.80 -40.15 -7.10
N LEU A 45 -13.27 -41.32 -7.33
CA LEU A 45 -13.97 -42.59 -7.11
C LEU A 45 -13.59 -43.20 -5.75
N VAL A 46 -14.52 -43.92 -5.16
CA VAL A 46 -14.28 -44.78 -3.99
C VAL A 46 -13.43 -45.97 -4.48
N GLY A 47 -12.15 -45.95 -4.15
CA GLY A 47 -11.21 -46.97 -4.68
C GLY A 47 -11.39 -48.36 -4.13
N ARG A 48 -12.03 -48.52 -2.95
CA ARG A 48 -12.23 -49.79 -2.24
C ARG A 48 -13.49 -49.66 -1.40
N GLU A 49 -14.25 -50.76 -1.21
CA GLU A 49 -15.42 -50.73 -0.34
C GLU A 49 -15.06 -50.16 1.01
N PRO A 50 -15.71 -49.04 1.41
CA PRO A 50 -15.34 -48.36 2.66
C PRO A 50 -15.87 -49.15 3.87
N ALA A 51 -15.00 -49.36 4.84
CA ALA A 51 -15.38 -50.01 6.10
C ALA A 51 -16.20 -49.04 6.98
N GLY A 52 -17.25 -49.52 7.61
CA GLY A 52 -18.08 -48.77 8.57
C GLY A 52 -19.50 -49.30 8.67
N ALA A 53 -20.06 -49.27 9.89
CA ALA A 53 -21.44 -49.70 10.17
C ALA A 53 -22.48 -48.63 9.79
N THR A 54 -22.04 -47.36 9.66
CA THR A 54 -22.89 -46.22 9.30
C THR A 54 -22.40 -45.53 8.04
N LEU A 55 -23.30 -44.88 7.31
CA LEU A 55 -22.92 -44.07 6.12
C LEU A 55 -21.85 -43.01 6.44
N ARG A 56 -21.84 -42.45 7.63
CA ARG A 56 -20.83 -41.49 8.09
C ARG A 56 -19.45 -42.18 8.24
N GLU A 57 -19.38 -43.35 8.80
CA GLU A 57 -18.11 -44.10 8.90
C GLU A 57 -17.62 -44.53 7.54
N GLN A 58 -18.49 -44.98 6.64
CA GLN A 58 -18.15 -45.30 5.25
C GLN A 58 -17.65 -44.08 4.49
N ALA A 59 -18.32 -42.94 4.64
CA ALA A 59 -17.86 -41.67 4.05
C ALA A 59 -16.48 -41.23 4.60
N SER A 60 -16.26 -41.36 5.92
CA SER A 60 -14.99 -41.07 6.55
C SER A 60 -13.87 -41.99 6.07
N ALA A 61 -14.16 -43.28 5.91
CA ALA A 61 -13.20 -44.27 5.38
C ALA A 61 -12.87 -44.04 3.90
N ALA A 62 -13.87 -43.71 3.08
CA ALA A 62 -13.69 -43.39 1.69
C ALA A 62 -12.86 -42.10 1.49
N LEU A 63 -13.13 -41.06 2.26
CA LEU A 63 -12.37 -39.82 2.25
C LEU A 63 -10.92 -40.00 2.71
N ALA A 64 -10.69 -40.86 3.72
CA ALA A 64 -9.35 -41.15 4.22
C ALA A 64 -8.44 -41.76 3.17
N THR A 65 -8.95 -42.58 2.24
CA THR A 65 -8.17 -43.14 1.12
C THR A 65 -7.77 -42.09 0.09
N ALA A 66 -8.48 -40.97 0.05
CA ALA A 66 -8.18 -39.82 -0.81
C ALA A 66 -7.39 -38.71 -0.06
N GLY A 67 -6.86 -38.97 1.14
CA GLY A 67 -6.17 -37.98 1.94
C GLY A 67 -7.09 -36.89 2.49
N LEU A 68 -8.39 -37.17 2.61
CA LEU A 68 -9.40 -36.27 3.11
C LEU A 68 -10.00 -36.80 4.42
N ARG A 69 -10.57 -35.93 5.22
CA ARG A 69 -11.28 -36.32 6.44
C ARG A 69 -12.58 -35.55 6.63
N LEU A 70 -13.55 -36.16 7.30
CA LEU A 70 -14.80 -35.56 7.68
C LEU A 70 -14.67 -34.96 9.09
N VAL A 71 -14.78 -33.65 9.22
CA VAL A 71 -14.62 -32.92 10.50
C VAL A 71 -15.95 -32.34 10.93
N PRO A 72 -16.40 -32.57 12.19
CA PRO A 72 -17.61 -31.95 12.71
C PRO A 72 -17.37 -30.42 12.88
N ILE A 73 -18.28 -29.61 12.37
CA ILE A 73 -18.28 -28.15 12.51
C ILE A 73 -19.43 -27.66 13.42
N ALA A 74 -20.49 -28.46 13.53
CA ALA A 74 -21.62 -28.27 14.46
C ALA A 74 -22.36 -29.58 14.67
N PRO A 75 -23.28 -29.72 15.64
CA PRO A 75 -24.13 -30.91 15.79
C PRO A 75 -24.88 -31.23 14.48
N GLY A 76 -24.62 -32.43 13.91
CA GLY A 76 -25.18 -32.85 12.62
C GLY A 76 -24.56 -32.23 11.35
N ARG A 77 -23.55 -31.39 11.47
CA ARG A 77 -22.88 -30.70 10.37
C ARG A 77 -21.42 -31.07 10.27
N TYR A 78 -20.94 -31.38 9.08
CA TYR A 78 -19.58 -31.83 8.85
C TYR A 78 -18.98 -31.11 7.61
N ALA A 79 -17.67 -30.87 7.65
CA ALA A 79 -16.91 -30.38 6.48
C ALA A 79 -15.88 -31.42 6.06
N VAL A 80 -15.70 -31.57 4.74
CA VAL A 80 -14.59 -32.34 4.17
C VAL A 80 -13.36 -31.44 4.10
N VAL A 81 -12.26 -31.87 4.75
CA VAL A 81 -10.99 -31.17 4.77
C VAL A 81 -9.86 -32.15 4.43
N ARG A 82 -8.70 -31.66 3.99
CA ARG A 82 -7.53 -32.52 3.81
C ARG A 82 -7.05 -33.07 5.15
N ALA A 83 -6.73 -34.36 5.20
CA ALA A 83 -6.15 -35.00 6.36
C ALA A 83 -4.70 -34.53 6.53
N LEU A 84 -4.41 -33.80 7.61
CA LEU A 84 -3.03 -33.60 8.05
C LEU A 84 -2.55 -34.95 8.62
N LEU A 85 -1.45 -35.49 8.09
CA LEU A 85 -0.86 -36.72 8.59
C LEU A 85 -0.46 -36.54 10.06
N ALA A 86 -1.31 -37.06 10.97
CA ALA A 86 -0.96 -37.22 12.37
C ALA A 86 -0.24 -38.58 12.52
N GLU A 87 0.87 -38.57 13.23
CA GLU A 87 1.65 -39.77 13.55
C GLU A 87 0.78 -40.85 14.19
N VAL A 88 0.70 -42.00 13.54
CA VAL A 88 0.16 -43.23 14.14
C VAL A 88 1.33 -43.99 14.77
N PRO A 89 1.35 -44.27 16.08
CA PRO A 89 2.36 -45.12 16.70
C PRO A 89 2.13 -46.58 16.30
N GLY A 90 3.10 -47.17 15.60
CA GLY A 90 3.26 -48.61 15.50
C GLY A 90 2.74 -49.29 14.24
N ALA A 91 3.51 -49.25 13.16
CA ALA A 91 3.65 -50.37 12.23
C ALA A 91 4.96 -50.22 11.46
N ARG A 92 5.97 -51.01 11.78
CA ARG A 92 7.16 -51.21 10.94
C ARG A 92 6.75 -51.88 9.66
N SER A 93 6.93 -51.20 8.53
CA SER A 93 7.05 -51.84 7.23
C SER A 93 8.14 -51.09 6.46
N GLU A 94 9.22 -51.81 6.21
CA GLU A 94 10.31 -51.36 5.36
C GLU A 94 9.81 -51.28 3.92
N ALA A 95 9.63 -50.09 3.42
CA ALA A 95 9.61 -49.82 1.98
C ALA A 95 10.34 -48.47 1.79
N SER A 96 11.40 -48.52 0.99
CA SER A 96 12.28 -47.41 0.67
C SER A 96 11.48 -46.21 0.10
N ALA A 97 11.13 -45.28 0.97
CA ALA A 97 10.59 -44.00 0.57
C ALA A 97 11.73 -43.06 0.18
N SER A 98 11.71 -42.60 -1.03
CA SER A 98 12.63 -41.59 -1.55
C SER A 98 12.63 -40.35 -0.61
N PRO A 99 13.80 -39.86 -0.18
CA PRO A 99 13.90 -38.77 0.79
C PRO A 99 13.35 -37.41 0.28
N TRP A 100 12.94 -37.35 -0.98
CA TRP A 100 12.60 -36.11 -1.68
C TRP A 100 11.13 -35.70 -1.57
N LEU A 101 10.20 -36.63 -1.43
CA LEU A 101 8.76 -36.31 -1.32
C LEU A 101 8.37 -35.62 0.01
N GLY A 102 9.01 -36.01 1.10
CA GLY A 102 8.73 -35.39 2.42
C GLY A 102 9.23 -33.96 2.60
N ARG A 103 10.15 -33.48 1.74
CA ARG A 103 10.64 -32.09 1.75
C ARG A 103 9.82 -31.16 0.88
N ALA A 104 9.35 -31.65 -0.28
CA ALA A 104 8.48 -30.87 -1.16
C ALA A 104 7.13 -30.52 -0.52
N GLU A 105 6.52 -31.48 0.20
CA GLU A 105 5.27 -31.23 0.95
C GLU A 105 5.44 -30.26 2.12
N ARG A 106 6.61 -30.22 2.78
CA ARG A 106 6.89 -29.23 3.84
C ARG A 106 7.16 -27.83 3.29
N ALA A 107 7.73 -27.70 2.13
CA ALA A 107 7.93 -26.41 1.48
C ALA A 107 6.61 -25.81 0.97
N VAL A 108 5.73 -26.65 0.39
CA VAL A 108 4.39 -26.25 -0.07
C VAL A 108 3.45 -25.92 1.11
N ALA A 109 3.53 -26.68 2.21
CA ALA A 109 2.73 -26.39 3.42
C ALA A 109 3.10 -25.06 4.10
N MET A 110 4.28 -24.52 3.88
CA MET A 110 4.65 -23.18 4.34
C MET A 110 4.02 -22.05 3.50
N GLU A 111 3.56 -22.34 2.29
CA GLU A 111 2.97 -21.35 1.39
C GLU A 111 1.44 -21.17 1.56
N GLU A 112 0.74 -22.17 2.05
CA GLU A 112 -0.71 -22.24 2.04
C GLU A 112 -1.42 -21.75 3.33
N ILE A 113 -0.70 -21.44 4.41
CA ILE A 113 -1.30 -21.06 5.72
C ILE A 113 -1.68 -19.57 5.81
N SER A 114 -1.50 -18.80 4.75
CA SER A 114 -1.67 -17.35 4.74
C SER A 114 -3.08 -16.84 4.32
N ILE A 115 -4.07 -17.70 4.07
CA ILE A 115 -5.27 -17.32 3.30
C ILE A 115 -6.43 -16.78 4.15
N TYR A 116 -6.45 -16.94 5.45
CA TYR A 116 -7.55 -16.45 6.27
C TYR A 116 -7.08 -15.67 7.48
N ALA A 117 -6.88 -14.40 7.36
CA ALA A 117 -7.12 -13.50 8.49
C ALA A 117 -6.88 -12.04 8.16
N SER A 118 -7.94 -11.30 8.11
CA SER A 118 -8.12 -10.00 8.76
C SER A 118 -7.17 -8.85 8.41
N HIS A 119 -7.70 -7.69 8.53
CA HIS A 119 -7.17 -6.33 8.30
C HIS A 119 -5.69 -6.06 8.65
N PHE A 120 -5.03 -6.88 9.43
CA PHE A 120 -3.63 -6.72 9.81
C PHE A 120 -2.94 -8.08 9.97
N ALA A 121 -2.93 -8.91 8.92
CA ALA A 121 -2.16 -10.15 9.00
C ALA A 121 -0.67 -9.82 9.12
N LEU A 122 -0.04 -10.33 10.16
CA LEU A 122 1.40 -10.26 10.33
C LEU A 122 2.02 -11.23 9.34
N ASN A 123 2.99 -10.75 8.57
CA ASN A 123 3.76 -11.61 7.68
C ASN A 123 4.42 -12.73 8.49
N ALA A 124 3.98 -13.98 8.28
CA ALA A 124 4.37 -15.11 9.12
C ALA A 124 5.75 -15.68 8.76
N ARG A 125 6.37 -15.20 7.68
CA ARG A 125 7.51 -15.86 7.04
C ARG A 125 8.89 -15.40 7.50
N GLY A 126 9.00 -14.24 8.17
CA GLY A 126 10.30 -13.71 8.56
C GLY A 126 10.37 -13.28 10.03
N ALA A 127 11.57 -12.92 10.48
CA ALA A 127 11.75 -12.13 11.70
C ALA A 127 11.28 -10.69 11.48
N GLU A 128 11.17 -10.28 10.23
CA GLU A 128 10.64 -9.00 9.76
C GLU A 128 9.11 -8.94 9.91
N ARG A 129 8.59 -7.76 10.23
CA ARG A 129 7.18 -7.59 10.53
C ARG A 129 6.56 -6.40 9.78
N GLY A 130 5.83 -6.71 8.70
CA GLY A 130 4.92 -5.78 8.03
C GLY A 130 3.48 -5.91 8.54
N VAL A 131 2.66 -4.94 8.18
CA VAL A 131 1.20 -5.02 8.29
C VAL A 131 0.64 -5.34 6.91
N THR A 132 -0.25 -6.32 6.83
CA THR A 132 -0.79 -6.78 5.55
C THR A 132 -2.29 -6.48 5.45
N LEU A 133 -2.70 -5.92 4.31
CA LEU A 133 -4.09 -5.85 3.85
C LEU A 133 -4.26 -6.82 2.68
N ASN A 134 -5.26 -7.67 2.72
CA ASN A 134 -5.63 -8.52 1.59
C ASN A 134 -6.63 -7.81 0.67
N HIS A 135 -6.92 -8.38 -0.50
CA HIS A 135 -7.81 -7.83 -1.51
C HIS A 135 -9.17 -7.36 -0.94
N ASN A 136 -9.87 -8.24 -0.22
CA ASN A 136 -11.18 -7.92 0.33
C ASN A 136 -11.13 -6.76 1.34
N GLN A 137 -10.05 -6.69 2.09
CA GLN A 137 -9.83 -5.61 3.06
C GLN A 137 -9.58 -4.28 2.37
N ILE A 138 -8.81 -4.28 1.28
CA ILE A 138 -8.53 -3.08 0.48
C ILE A 138 -9.84 -2.53 -0.10
N GLU A 139 -10.69 -3.39 -0.67
CA GLU A 139 -11.97 -2.97 -1.27
C GLU A 139 -13.02 -2.48 -0.24
N GLN A 140 -12.93 -2.92 1.02
CA GLN A 140 -13.94 -2.62 2.05
C GLN A 140 -13.59 -1.46 2.96
N VAL A 141 -12.39 -0.86 2.85
CA VAL A 141 -12.01 0.30 3.67
C VAL A 141 -12.83 1.52 3.28
N PRO A 142 -13.70 2.07 4.16
CA PRO A 142 -14.41 3.29 3.87
C PRO A 142 -13.46 4.49 3.76
N GLY A 143 -13.71 5.40 2.83
CA GLY A 143 -12.87 6.56 2.57
C GLY A 143 -11.65 6.28 1.67
N ALA A 144 -11.49 5.03 1.19
CA ALA A 144 -10.44 4.68 0.25
C ALA A 144 -10.80 4.98 -1.21
N GLU A 145 -12.08 5.09 -1.54
CA GLU A 145 -12.57 5.43 -2.89
C GLU A 145 -12.03 4.48 -3.97
N ASN A 146 -11.91 3.18 -3.64
CA ASN A 146 -11.29 2.12 -4.44
C ASN A 146 -9.78 2.32 -4.75
N ASP A 147 -9.10 3.20 -4.05
CA ASP A 147 -7.66 3.42 -4.18
C ASP A 147 -6.89 2.56 -3.16
N ALA A 148 -5.99 1.72 -3.67
CA ALA A 148 -5.24 0.78 -2.83
C ALA A 148 -4.27 1.47 -1.87
N LEU A 149 -3.64 2.59 -2.26
CA LEU A 149 -2.75 3.33 -1.37
C LEU A 149 -3.52 4.11 -0.30
N ARG A 150 -4.67 4.70 -0.65
CA ARG A 150 -5.56 5.34 0.35
C ARG A 150 -6.08 4.34 1.39
N ALA A 151 -6.30 3.08 1.00
CA ALA A 151 -6.69 2.04 1.97
C ALA A 151 -5.66 1.87 3.10
N THR A 152 -4.37 2.15 2.85
CA THR A 152 -3.32 2.10 3.88
C THR A 152 -3.51 3.14 4.99
N HIS A 153 -4.23 4.25 4.75
CA HIS A 153 -4.49 5.28 5.77
C HIS A 153 -5.33 4.78 6.95
N SER A 154 -5.95 3.61 6.83
CA SER A 154 -6.61 2.93 7.94
C SER A 154 -5.63 2.31 8.93
N LEU A 155 -4.34 2.17 8.56
CA LEU A 155 -3.32 1.50 9.36
C LEU A 155 -2.71 2.43 10.42
N PRO A 156 -2.33 1.90 11.60
CA PRO A 156 -1.65 2.71 12.62
C PRO A 156 -0.26 3.16 12.15
N GLY A 157 0.22 4.29 12.72
CA GLY A 157 1.53 4.84 12.39
C GLY A 157 1.61 5.62 11.08
N LEU A 158 0.46 5.77 10.38
CA LEU A 158 0.38 6.61 9.20
C LEU A 158 -0.36 7.91 9.53
N ALA A 159 0.22 9.02 9.10
CA ALA A 159 -0.45 10.29 9.01
C ALA A 159 -0.79 10.56 7.55
N ALA A 160 -1.96 11.09 7.30
CA ALA A 160 -2.41 11.42 5.96
C ALA A 160 -3.23 12.71 5.98
N ASP A 161 -3.04 13.51 4.96
CA ASP A 161 -3.89 14.63 4.59
C ASP A 161 -4.97 14.17 3.57
N ALA A 162 -5.44 15.05 2.71
CA ALA A 162 -6.33 14.66 1.61
C ALA A 162 -5.61 13.86 0.51
N SER A 163 -4.28 13.83 0.50
CA SER A 163 -3.51 13.10 -0.51
C SER A 163 -3.57 11.58 -0.30
N ALA A 164 -3.31 10.83 -1.36
CA ALA A 164 -3.10 9.39 -1.27
C ALA A 164 -1.71 9.01 -0.73
N ARG A 165 -0.80 10.01 -0.55
CA ARG A 165 0.57 9.82 -0.05
C ARG A 165 0.60 9.75 1.46
N PRO A 166 1.03 8.65 2.09
CA PRO A 166 1.13 8.57 3.54
C PRO A 166 2.46 9.14 4.06
N TYR A 167 2.41 9.72 5.26
CA TYR A 167 3.57 9.95 6.12
C TYR A 167 3.72 8.76 7.06
N VAL A 168 4.85 8.05 7.02
CA VAL A 168 5.05 6.84 7.81
C VAL A 168 5.91 7.12 9.04
N ARG A 169 5.31 7.07 10.25
CA ARG A 169 6.01 7.31 11.53
C ARG A 169 6.88 8.57 11.49
N GLY A 170 6.31 9.67 11.05
CA GLY A 170 6.98 10.97 11.03
C GLY A 170 7.95 11.21 9.86
N SER A 171 8.17 10.24 8.96
CA SER A 171 8.97 10.46 7.75
C SER A 171 8.32 11.48 6.81
N LEU A 172 9.07 11.99 5.85
CA LEU A 172 8.53 12.70 4.69
C LEU A 172 7.77 11.72 3.79
N GLN A 173 6.86 12.21 2.97
CA GLN A 173 6.16 11.37 1.96
C GLN A 173 7.16 10.75 0.97
N ASP A 174 8.17 11.50 0.56
CA ASP A 174 9.22 11.03 -0.36
C ASP A 174 10.22 10.06 0.28
N ASP A 175 10.17 9.85 1.61
CA ASP A 175 10.96 8.83 2.30
C ASP A 175 10.33 7.43 2.24
N VAL A 176 9.13 7.30 1.68
CA VAL A 176 8.40 6.03 1.56
C VAL A 176 8.65 5.40 0.19
N LEU A 177 9.05 4.12 0.19
CA LEU A 177 9.19 3.34 -1.04
C LEU A 177 7.85 2.68 -1.38
N VAL A 178 7.34 2.92 -2.57
CA VAL A 178 6.23 2.14 -3.14
C VAL A 178 6.81 1.15 -4.13
N VAL A 179 6.45 -0.12 -3.97
CA VAL A 179 6.87 -1.23 -4.83
C VAL A 179 5.64 -1.91 -5.40
N PHE A 180 5.61 -2.21 -6.68
CA PHE A 180 4.58 -3.00 -7.33
C PHE A 180 5.22 -4.12 -8.13
N ASP A 181 4.81 -5.35 -7.90
CA ASP A 181 5.36 -6.57 -8.56
C ASP A 181 6.90 -6.60 -8.52
N HIS A 182 7.52 -6.23 -7.39
CA HIS A 182 8.96 -6.05 -7.16
C HIS A 182 9.61 -4.85 -7.85
N VAL A 183 8.87 -4.03 -8.60
CA VAL A 183 9.38 -2.82 -9.27
C VAL A 183 9.20 -1.60 -8.36
N PRO A 184 10.25 -0.87 -8.00
CA PRO A 184 10.15 0.41 -7.32
C PRO A 184 9.47 1.46 -8.21
N ILE A 185 8.34 1.99 -7.78
CA ILE A 185 7.61 3.06 -8.47
C ILE A 185 7.96 4.40 -7.84
N ALA A 186 8.41 5.34 -8.63
CA ALA A 186 8.93 6.59 -8.11
C ALA A 186 7.82 7.52 -7.58
N ASP A 187 6.72 7.64 -8.31
CA ASP A 187 5.63 8.56 -7.99
C ASP A 187 4.30 8.04 -8.56
N PRO A 188 3.64 7.10 -7.86
CA PRO A 188 2.45 6.42 -8.37
C PRO A 188 1.15 7.22 -8.19
N PHE A 189 1.21 8.55 -8.15
CA PHE A 189 0.06 9.39 -7.81
C PHE A 189 -0.35 10.27 -8.99
N HIS A 190 -1.65 10.51 -9.10
CA HIS A 190 -2.25 11.47 -10.00
C HIS A 190 -2.26 12.86 -9.41
N LEU A 191 -2.36 13.87 -10.27
CA LEU A 191 -2.44 15.27 -9.87
C LEU A 191 -1.26 15.67 -8.96
N LYS A 192 -0.06 15.33 -9.35
CA LYS A 192 1.19 15.40 -8.55
C LYS A 192 1.44 16.77 -7.92
N SER A 193 1.12 17.84 -8.59
CA SER A 193 1.20 19.21 -8.06
C SER A 193 -0.07 19.67 -7.35
N PHE A 194 -1.13 18.83 -7.31
CA PHE A 194 -2.45 19.10 -6.72
C PHE A 194 -2.79 18.07 -5.67
N GLN A 195 -2.04 18.03 -4.60
CA GLN A 195 -2.28 17.17 -3.44
C GLN A 195 -2.27 15.66 -3.69
N SER A 196 -1.94 15.17 -4.90
CA SER A 196 -1.84 13.73 -5.18
C SER A 196 -3.07 12.95 -4.67
N LEU A 197 -4.27 13.38 -5.05
CA LEU A 197 -5.54 12.92 -4.46
C LEU A 197 -5.82 11.44 -4.61
N THR A 198 -5.30 10.80 -5.66
CA THR A 198 -5.49 9.36 -5.92
C THR A 198 -4.21 8.74 -6.47
N SER A 199 -4.06 7.43 -6.28
CA SER A 199 -2.97 6.67 -6.87
C SER A 199 -3.38 5.98 -8.16
N MET A 200 -2.39 5.48 -8.91
CA MET A 200 -2.63 4.66 -10.10
C MET A 200 -3.11 3.24 -9.79
N PHE A 201 -3.13 2.83 -8.52
CA PHE A 201 -3.46 1.48 -8.10
C PHE A 201 -4.92 1.40 -7.63
N ASP A 202 -5.81 0.98 -8.53
CA ASP A 202 -7.16 0.59 -8.14
C ASP A 202 -7.14 -0.68 -7.28
N SER A 203 -8.04 -0.76 -6.30
CA SER A 203 -8.14 -1.89 -5.38
C SER A 203 -8.30 -3.24 -6.10
N SER A 204 -8.99 -3.26 -7.26
CA SER A 204 -9.29 -4.49 -8.00
C SER A 204 -8.07 -5.19 -8.62
N VAL A 205 -6.98 -4.45 -8.85
CA VAL A 205 -5.74 -5.02 -9.43
C VAL A 205 -4.74 -5.46 -8.39
N ILE A 206 -5.01 -5.23 -7.10
CA ILE A 206 -4.12 -5.54 -5.98
C ILE A 206 -4.66 -6.74 -5.20
N ASP A 207 -3.83 -7.76 -5.02
CA ASP A 207 -4.11 -8.91 -4.16
C ASP A 207 -3.79 -8.61 -2.70
N ARG A 208 -2.65 -7.96 -2.48
CA ARG A 208 -2.12 -7.71 -1.14
C ARG A 208 -1.27 -6.45 -1.08
N ILE A 209 -1.35 -5.76 0.04
CA ILE A 209 -0.45 -4.66 0.43
C ILE A 209 0.29 -5.08 1.67
N GLU A 210 1.63 -4.97 1.66
CA GLU A 210 2.47 -5.12 2.83
C GLU A 210 3.09 -3.76 3.18
N LEU A 211 2.78 -3.26 4.37
CA LEU A 211 3.34 -2.02 4.91
C LEU A 211 4.42 -2.35 5.93
N TYR A 212 5.63 -1.91 5.66
CA TYR A 212 6.73 -1.91 6.61
C TYR A 212 6.96 -0.47 7.10
N SER A 213 6.49 -0.16 8.29
CA SER A 213 6.66 1.17 8.90
C SER A 213 8.09 1.43 9.41
N GLY A 214 8.97 0.44 9.36
CA GLY A 214 10.38 0.44 9.72
C GLY A 214 10.88 -1.00 9.88
N GLY A 215 12.20 -1.20 10.04
CA GLY A 215 12.77 -2.53 10.19
C GLY A 215 12.57 -3.46 8.98
N TYR A 216 12.43 -2.90 7.79
CA TYR A 216 12.14 -3.67 6.57
C TYR A 216 13.35 -4.46 6.05
N PRO A 217 13.11 -5.52 5.22
CA PRO A 217 14.12 -6.41 4.66
C PRO A 217 15.26 -5.71 3.92
N VAL A 218 16.45 -6.34 3.91
CA VAL A 218 17.64 -5.79 3.21
C VAL A 218 17.48 -5.63 1.70
N ARG A 219 16.56 -6.39 1.08
CA ARG A 219 16.22 -6.23 -0.34
C ARG A 219 15.71 -4.83 -0.66
N PHE A 220 15.06 -4.16 0.28
CA PHE A 220 14.62 -2.79 0.11
C PHE A 220 15.70 -1.81 0.55
N GLY A 221 16.06 -0.90 -0.33
CA GLY A 221 17.02 0.17 -0.10
C GLY A 221 16.51 1.52 -0.56
N THR A 222 17.35 2.53 -0.48
CA THR A 222 17.15 3.88 -1.06
C THR A 222 15.95 4.67 -0.50
N ARG A 223 15.43 4.29 0.66
CA ARG A 223 14.41 5.04 1.41
C ARG A 223 14.67 4.90 2.90
N SER A 224 14.28 5.93 3.64
CA SER A 224 14.55 6.03 5.08
C SER A 224 13.29 5.99 5.95
N GLY A 225 12.11 6.10 5.36
CA GLY A 225 10.83 6.18 6.07
C GLY A 225 10.16 4.81 6.24
N GLY A 226 9.73 4.21 5.15
CA GLY A 226 8.99 2.95 5.14
C GLY A 226 8.90 2.34 3.75
N VAL A 227 8.23 1.18 3.66
CA VAL A 227 7.98 0.49 2.38
C VAL A 227 6.52 0.07 2.30
N ILE A 228 5.89 0.33 1.17
CA ILE A 228 4.58 -0.20 0.78
C ILE A 228 4.82 -1.12 -0.41
N ASP A 229 4.66 -2.42 -0.19
CA ASP A 229 4.87 -3.46 -1.20
C ASP A 229 3.52 -3.98 -1.68
N LEU A 230 3.21 -3.76 -2.96
CA LEU A 230 1.95 -4.10 -3.60
C LEU A 230 2.13 -5.36 -4.45
N THR A 231 1.40 -6.41 -4.11
CA THR A 231 1.33 -7.63 -4.89
C THR A 231 0.15 -7.53 -5.87
N PRO A 232 0.39 -7.68 -7.20
CA PRO A 232 -0.69 -7.69 -8.18
C PRO A 232 -1.59 -8.90 -8.02
N ARG A 233 -2.87 -8.73 -8.37
CA ARG A 233 -3.85 -9.81 -8.36
C ARG A 233 -3.45 -10.91 -9.36
N THR A 234 -3.62 -12.15 -8.94
CA THR A 234 -3.39 -13.33 -9.79
C THR A 234 -4.56 -14.30 -9.63
N ILE A 235 -5.19 -14.67 -10.73
CA ILE A 235 -6.24 -15.69 -10.77
C ILE A 235 -5.59 -17.00 -11.21
N THR A 236 -5.75 -18.05 -10.43
CA THR A 236 -5.11 -19.35 -10.66
C THR A 236 -6.00 -20.33 -11.42
N GLN A 237 -7.29 -20.05 -11.53
CA GLN A 237 -8.26 -20.86 -12.28
C GLN A 237 -9.35 -19.98 -12.89
N GLY A 238 -9.67 -20.20 -14.18
CA GLY A 238 -10.67 -19.41 -14.87
C GLY A 238 -10.19 -18.01 -15.24
N HIS A 239 -11.13 -17.11 -15.44
CA HIS A 239 -10.89 -15.70 -15.75
C HIS A 239 -11.99 -14.83 -15.16
N GLU A 240 -11.72 -13.57 -14.98
CA GLU A 240 -12.65 -12.55 -14.51
C GLU A 240 -12.46 -11.30 -15.36
N GLU A 241 -13.52 -10.81 -15.97
CA GLU A 241 -13.60 -9.49 -16.57
C GLU A 241 -14.45 -8.59 -15.68
N ARG A 242 -14.00 -7.36 -15.50
CA ARG A 242 -14.70 -6.35 -14.69
C ARG A 242 -14.82 -5.05 -15.45
N VAL A 243 -16.02 -4.49 -15.45
CA VAL A 243 -16.29 -3.11 -15.85
C VAL A 243 -16.82 -2.38 -14.63
N ALA A 244 -16.19 -1.29 -14.25
CA ALA A 244 -16.63 -0.48 -13.12
C ALA A 244 -16.77 0.98 -13.55
N VAL A 245 -17.84 1.63 -13.09
CA VAL A 245 -18.13 3.04 -13.32
C VAL A 245 -18.39 3.69 -11.98
N GLY A 246 -17.60 4.69 -11.63
CA GLY A 246 -17.76 5.50 -10.43
C GLY A 246 -17.76 6.99 -10.76
N LEU A 247 -17.98 7.83 -9.75
CA LEU A 247 -17.96 9.29 -9.95
C LEU A 247 -16.54 9.83 -10.22
N LEU A 248 -15.50 9.13 -9.79
CA LEU A 248 -14.11 9.57 -9.99
C LEU A 248 -13.49 9.01 -11.26
N ALA A 249 -13.77 7.73 -11.56
CA ALA A 249 -13.17 7.05 -12.71
C ALA A 249 -14.05 5.91 -13.24
N THR A 250 -13.84 5.59 -14.50
CA THR A 250 -14.31 4.36 -15.15
C THR A 250 -13.12 3.43 -15.34
N GLN A 251 -13.33 2.13 -15.14
CA GLN A 251 -12.31 1.11 -15.23
C GLN A 251 -12.82 -0.12 -15.98
N VAL A 252 -11.90 -0.73 -16.70
CA VAL A 252 -12.05 -2.08 -17.25
C VAL A 252 -10.85 -2.92 -16.80
N SER A 253 -11.09 -4.16 -16.42
CA SER A 253 -10.00 -5.08 -16.09
C SER A 253 -10.33 -6.50 -16.51
N SER A 254 -9.28 -7.28 -16.81
CA SER A 254 -9.32 -8.70 -17.10
C SER A 254 -8.17 -9.39 -16.40
N ALA A 255 -8.45 -10.44 -15.68
CA ALA A 255 -7.44 -11.29 -15.06
C ALA A 255 -7.83 -12.76 -15.22
N GLY A 256 -6.86 -13.65 -15.40
CA GLY A 256 -7.17 -15.05 -15.57
C GLY A 256 -5.98 -15.93 -15.85
N GLN A 257 -6.31 -17.22 -16.06
CA GLN A 257 -5.37 -18.23 -16.52
C GLN A 257 -5.94 -18.91 -17.78
N ALA A 258 -5.10 -19.08 -18.80
CA ALA A 258 -5.48 -19.72 -20.05
C ALA A 258 -5.68 -21.23 -19.85
N ASN A 259 -6.77 -21.79 -20.41
CA ASN A 259 -7.04 -23.21 -20.33
C ASN A 259 -6.01 -24.02 -21.15
N GLY A 260 -5.33 -24.98 -20.52
CA GLY A 260 -4.38 -25.86 -21.16
C GLY A 260 -3.02 -25.23 -21.52
N ILE A 261 -2.82 -23.94 -21.20
CA ILE A 261 -1.56 -23.23 -21.41
C ILE A 261 -1.15 -22.60 -20.08
N PRO A 262 0.10 -22.75 -19.62
CA PRO A 262 0.55 -22.25 -18.33
C PRO A 262 0.82 -20.73 -18.38
N ILE A 263 -0.18 -19.96 -18.80
CA ILE A 263 -0.14 -18.50 -18.91
C ILE A 263 -1.26 -17.91 -18.06
N SER A 264 -0.91 -16.97 -17.20
CA SER A 264 -1.86 -16.12 -16.49
C SER A 264 -1.61 -14.65 -16.84
N TRP A 265 -2.69 -13.84 -16.80
CA TRP A 265 -2.63 -12.42 -17.13
C TRP A 265 -3.39 -11.57 -16.13
N LEU A 266 -3.03 -10.30 -16.09
CA LEU A 266 -3.74 -9.19 -15.50
C LEU A 266 -3.62 -8.00 -16.46
N ALA A 267 -4.73 -7.43 -16.87
CA ALA A 267 -4.77 -6.21 -17.65
C ALA A 267 -5.86 -5.30 -17.08
N ALA A 268 -5.56 -4.02 -16.91
CA ALA A 268 -6.52 -3.03 -16.45
C ALA A 268 -6.25 -1.69 -17.14
N ALA A 269 -7.32 -0.96 -17.41
CA ALA A 269 -7.28 0.43 -17.87
C ALA A 269 -8.31 1.23 -17.07
N ARG A 270 -7.90 2.41 -16.60
CA ARG A 270 -8.73 3.33 -15.84
C ARG A 270 -8.62 4.73 -16.43
N ARG A 271 -9.73 5.45 -16.46
CA ARG A 271 -9.79 6.85 -16.90
C ARG A 271 -10.66 7.66 -15.95
N SER A 272 -10.24 8.87 -15.63
CA SER A 272 -11.05 9.81 -14.85
C SER A 272 -12.34 10.18 -15.59
N VAL A 273 -13.41 10.42 -14.83
CA VAL A 273 -14.67 10.98 -15.34
C VAL A 273 -14.94 12.37 -14.76
N LEU A 274 -13.95 12.97 -14.09
CA LEU A 274 -14.06 14.26 -13.41
C LEU A 274 -14.49 15.38 -14.37
N ASN A 275 -14.08 15.30 -15.63
CA ASN A 275 -14.47 16.25 -16.68
C ASN A 275 -15.98 16.35 -16.89
N ALA A 276 -16.67 15.21 -16.96
CA ALA A 276 -18.11 15.16 -17.17
C ALA A 276 -18.89 15.75 -15.97
N LEU A 277 -18.35 15.63 -14.76
CA LEU A 277 -18.96 16.20 -13.55
C LEU A 277 -18.75 17.73 -13.47
N VAL A 278 -17.59 18.22 -13.90
CA VAL A 278 -17.26 19.66 -13.92
C VAL A 278 -18.08 20.40 -14.98
N GLU A 279 -18.28 19.83 -16.17
CA GLU A 279 -19.08 20.42 -17.23
C GLU A 279 -20.55 20.64 -16.84
N THR A 280 -21.11 19.78 -15.96
CA THR A 280 -22.48 19.91 -15.45
C THR A 280 -22.64 20.92 -14.33
N GLY A 281 -21.53 21.34 -13.68
CA GLY A 281 -21.50 22.16 -12.45
C GLY A 281 -20.91 23.52 -12.67
N ASN A 282 -21.18 24.34 -13.59
CA ASN A 282 -20.83 25.78 -13.73
C ASN A 282 -19.55 26.25 -12.98
N SER A 283 -18.55 25.36 -12.87
CA SER A 283 -17.28 25.61 -12.20
C SER A 283 -16.19 25.97 -13.21
N ASN A 284 -15.41 27.01 -12.90
CA ASN A 284 -14.29 27.51 -13.73
C ASN A 284 -13.06 26.56 -13.72
N PHE A 285 -13.27 25.29 -13.36
CA PHE A 285 -12.23 24.27 -13.36
C PHE A 285 -12.18 23.64 -14.76
N ASP A 286 -11.15 23.98 -15.53
CA ASP A 286 -10.79 23.24 -16.73
C ASP A 286 -10.05 21.94 -16.31
N GLN A 287 -10.74 20.88 -16.33
CA GLN A 287 -10.52 19.45 -16.51
C GLN A 287 -9.18 18.83 -16.01
N PRO A 288 -9.13 18.27 -14.77
CA PRO A 288 -8.16 17.21 -14.49
C PRO A 288 -8.58 15.93 -15.23
N ASP A 289 -7.74 15.42 -16.10
CA ASP A 289 -7.93 14.13 -16.77
C ASP A 289 -6.74 13.21 -16.49
N PHE A 290 -7.02 11.94 -16.19
CA PHE A 290 -5.98 10.95 -16.06
C PHE A 290 -6.34 9.62 -16.73
N VAL A 291 -5.32 8.89 -17.14
CA VAL A 291 -5.42 7.55 -17.69
C VAL A 291 -4.34 6.67 -17.07
N ASP A 292 -4.73 5.48 -16.62
CA ASP A 292 -3.84 4.42 -16.17
C ASP A 292 -4.01 3.18 -17.02
N VAL A 293 -2.91 2.50 -17.29
CA VAL A 293 -2.90 1.16 -17.89
C VAL A 293 -1.93 0.28 -17.13
N ILE A 294 -2.38 -0.89 -16.73
CA ILE A 294 -1.59 -1.91 -16.06
C ILE A 294 -1.68 -3.20 -16.89
N GLY A 295 -0.55 -3.79 -17.20
CA GLY A 295 -0.48 -5.08 -17.88
C GLY A 295 0.55 -6.00 -17.23
N ARG A 296 0.19 -7.27 -17.04
CA ARG A 296 1.09 -8.31 -16.53
C ARG A 296 0.75 -9.65 -17.17
N LEU A 297 1.76 -10.31 -17.71
CA LEU A 297 1.68 -11.65 -18.26
C LEU A 297 2.68 -12.53 -17.53
N GLN A 298 2.25 -13.68 -17.04
CA GLN A 298 3.11 -14.69 -16.43
C GLN A 298 3.02 -15.99 -17.21
N TRP A 299 4.16 -16.51 -17.61
CA TRP A 299 4.30 -17.78 -18.30
C TRP A 299 5.14 -18.74 -17.47
N ARG A 300 4.61 -19.94 -17.19
CA ARG A 300 5.26 -21.00 -16.41
C ARG A 300 5.45 -22.23 -17.31
N PRO A 301 6.51 -22.30 -18.16
CA PRO A 301 6.73 -23.41 -19.09
C PRO A 301 6.89 -24.76 -18.38
N ASN A 302 7.31 -24.77 -17.13
CA ASN A 302 7.44 -25.92 -16.26
C ASN A 302 7.47 -25.48 -14.78
N ASP A 303 7.60 -26.45 -13.86
CA ASP A 303 7.59 -26.20 -12.40
C ASP A 303 8.83 -25.43 -11.89
N GLN A 304 9.88 -25.30 -12.70
CA GLN A 304 11.12 -24.64 -12.30
C GLN A 304 11.22 -23.20 -12.80
N TRP A 305 10.51 -22.84 -13.86
CA TRP A 305 10.64 -21.54 -14.50
C TRP A 305 9.33 -20.76 -14.50
N SER A 306 9.43 -19.50 -14.15
CA SER A 306 8.36 -18.52 -14.30
C SER A 306 8.92 -17.25 -14.95
N TRP A 307 8.30 -16.81 -16.03
CA TRP A 307 8.63 -15.58 -16.73
C TRP A 307 7.49 -14.59 -16.57
N ILE A 308 7.80 -13.37 -16.15
CA ILE A 308 6.82 -12.32 -15.96
C ILE A 308 7.21 -11.13 -16.82
N LEU A 309 6.32 -10.72 -17.70
CA LEU A 309 6.39 -9.48 -18.45
C LEU A 309 5.33 -8.54 -17.89
N GLY A 310 5.71 -7.33 -17.51
CA GLY A 310 4.79 -6.34 -16.97
C GLY A 310 5.02 -4.95 -17.52
N GLY A 311 3.98 -4.11 -17.40
CA GLY A 311 4.04 -2.71 -17.77
C GLY A 311 3.00 -1.88 -17.02
N LEU A 312 3.36 -0.62 -16.76
CA LEU A 312 2.51 0.41 -16.19
C LEU A 312 2.62 1.66 -17.06
N TYR A 313 1.51 2.31 -17.27
CA TYR A 313 1.43 3.62 -17.91
C TYR A 313 0.49 4.52 -17.14
N LEU A 314 0.91 5.73 -16.86
CA LEU A 314 0.15 6.78 -16.19
C LEU A 314 0.32 8.05 -17.01
N ASN A 315 -0.78 8.75 -17.26
CA ASN A 315 -0.76 10.07 -17.89
C ASN A 315 -1.82 10.97 -17.27
N ASP A 316 -1.38 12.12 -16.79
CA ASP A 316 -2.23 13.19 -16.24
C ASP A 316 -2.16 14.41 -17.11
N ARG A 317 -3.28 15.04 -17.31
CA ARG A 317 -3.38 16.39 -17.83
C ARG A 317 -4.17 17.27 -16.87
N VAL A 318 -3.61 18.40 -16.53
CA VAL A 318 -4.19 19.34 -15.58
C VAL A 318 -4.18 20.71 -16.21
N ALA A 319 -5.35 21.23 -16.58
CA ALA A 319 -5.53 22.61 -16.97
C ALA A 319 -6.48 23.26 -15.97
N LEU A 320 -5.96 24.09 -15.08
CA LEU A 320 -6.74 24.69 -14.01
C LEU A 320 -6.59 26.21 -14.01
N ARG A 321 -7.69 26.86 -13.65
CA ARG A 321 -7.74 28.31 -13.39
C ARG A 321 -8.46 28.51 -12.06
N SER A 322 -7.89 29.31 -11.16
CA SER A 322 -8.57 29.68 -9.91
C SER A 322 -9.84 30.49 -10.19
N GLU A 323 -10.85 30.39 -9.31
CA GLU A 323 -12.11 31.12 -9.42
C GLU A 323 -11.90 32.63 -9.56
N SER A 324 -10.90 33.18 -8.90
CA SER A 324 -10.51 34.60 -9.02
C SER A 324 -9.82 34.93 -10.35
N GLY A 325 -9.40 33.91 -11.13
CA GLY A 325 -8.56 34.10 -12.32
C GLY A 325 -7.10 34.50 -12.02
N GLU A 326 -6.73 34.58 -10.75
CA GLU A 326 -5.39 34.99 -10.31
C GLU A 326 -4.33 33.92 -10.59
N GLU A 327 -4.72 32.65 -10.57
CA GLU A 327 -3.83 31.51 -10.82
C GLU A 327 -4.29 30.73 -12.03
N GLN A 328 -3.36 30.39 -12.91
CA GLN A 328 -3.56 29.53 -14.07
C GLN A 328 -2.41 28.58 -14.21
N VAL A 329 -2.70 27.32 -14.48
CA VAL A 329 -1.70 26.27 -14.72
C VAL A 329 -2.16 25.36 -15.84
N ASP A 330 -1.22 24.94 -16.68
CA ASP A 330 -1.33 23.82 -17.62
C ASP A 330 -0.15 22.90 -17.35
N ALA A 331 -0.44 21.64 -17.01
CA ALA A 331 0.57 20.65 -16.66
C ALA A 331 0.23 19.28 -17.23
N GLN A 332 1.25 18.56 -17.64
CA GLN A 332 1.15 17.18 -18.08
C GLN A 332 2.22 16.34 -17.37
N TYR A 333 1.83 15.17 -16.91
CA TYR A 333 2.70 14.20 -16.24
C TYR A 333 2.49 12.85 -16.91
N GLY A 334 3.57 12.23 -17.39
CA GLY A 334 3.56 10.90 -17.97
C GLY A 334 4.61 10.02 -17.28
N ASP A 335 4.20 8.85 -16.80
CA ASP A 335 5.12 7.84 -16.29
C ASP A 335 4.87 6.51 -16.99
N SER A 336 5.92 5.83 -17.38
CA SER A 336 5.86 4.50 -17.96
C SER A 336 6.92 3.59 -17.36
N TYR A 337 6.53 2.34 -17.11
CA TYR A 337 7.39 1.30 -16.59
C TYR A 337 7.18 0.04 -17.42
N ALA A 338 8.26 -0.69 -17.70
CA ALA A 338 8.21 -2.02 -18.26
C ALA A 338 9.26 -2.91 -17.59
N TRP A 339 8.92 -4.16 -17.30
CA TRP A 339 9.84 -5.09 -16.69
C TRP A 339 9.71 -6.49 -17.27
N LEU A 340 10.84 -7.19 -17.29
CA LEU A 340 10.93 -8.62 -17.56
C LEU A 340 11.60 -9.28 -16.36
N ARG A 341 10.91 -10.22 -15.72
CA ARG A 341 11.40 -10.98 -14.58
C ARG A 341 11.44 -12.47 -14.90
N ALA A 342 12.57 -13.09 -14.67
CA ALA A 342 12.75 -14.53 -14.71
C ALA A 342 12.90 -15.05 -13.28
N GLU A 343 12.12 -16.05 -12.90
CA GLU A 343 12.23 -16.78 -11.66
C GLU A 343 12.61 -18.23 -11.96
N TYR A 344 13.63 -18.72 -11.27
CA TYR A 344 14.14 -20.08 -11.44
C TYR A 344 14.26 -20.78 -10.10
N GLN A 345 13.51 -21.87 -9.94
CA GLN A 345 13.46 -22.70 -8.75
C GLN A 345 13.84 -24.15 -9.09
N PRO A 346 15.14 -24.48 -9.21
CA PRO A 346 15.58 -25.83 -9.56
C PRO A 346 15.28 -26.86 -8.48
N THR A 347 15.23 -26.42 -7.23
CA THR A 347 14.92 -27.23 -6.05
C THR A 347 14.04 -26.41 -5.09
N PRO A 348 13.29 -27.04 -4.18
CA PRO A 348 12.49 -26.31 -3.19
C PRO A 348 13.29 -25.37 -2.29
N ASP A 349 14.60 -25.63 -2.13
CA ASP A 349 15.48 -24.84 -1.27
C ASP A 349 16.18 -23.68 -2.00
N TRP A 350 16.02 -23.55 -3.32
CA TRP A 350 16.70 -22.53 -4.11
C TRP A 350 15.72 -21.76 -4.99
N LEU A 351 15.68 -20.44 -4.84
CA LEU A 351 14.94 -19.54 -5.71
C LEU A 351 15.87 -18.44 -6.21
N SER A 352 15.96 -18.27 -7.52
CA SER A 352 16.63 -17.16 -8.20
C SER A 352 15.60 -16.27 -8.85
N ARG A 353 15.75 -14.96 -8.72
CA ARG A 353 14.94 -13.96 -9.40
C ARG A 353 15.87 -12.95 -10.09
N ILE A 354 15.72 -12.78 -11.38
CA ILE A 354 16.45 -11.77 -12.16
C ILE A 354 15.41 -10.88 -12.84
N MET A 355 15.57 -9.58 -12.73
CA MET A 355 14.63 -8.62 -13.31
C MET A 355 15.36 -7.48 -13.99
N LEU A 356 14.95 -7.19 -15.21
CA LEU A 356 15.27 -5.98 -15.94
C LEU A 356 14.04 -5.06 -15.89
N ASN A 357 14.24 -3.84 -15.43
CA ASN A 357 13.22 -2.79 -15.38
C ASN A 357 13.69 -1.57 -16.16
N VAL A 358 12.81 -0.99 -16.96
CA VAL A 358 12.99 0.31 -17.61
C VAL A 358 11.84 1.22 -17.22
N ALA A 359 12.13 2.50 -17.00
CA ALA A 359 11.13 3.49 -16.69
C ALA A 359 11.43 4.82 -17.36
N ARG A 360 10.38 5.57 -17.71
CA ARG A 360 10.45 6.94 -18.20
C ARG A 360 9.42 7.79 -17.47
N ALA A 361 9.82 9.01 -17.12
CA ALA A 361 8.96 10.00 -16.48
C ALA A 361 9.11 11.34 -17.20
N GLU A 362 7.99 11.88 -17.68
CA GLU A 362 7.94 13.16 -18.38
C GLU A 362 7.05 14.13 -17.59
N ARG A 363 7.48 15.38 -17.48
CA ARG A 363 6.73 16.44 -16.81
C ARG A 363 6.86 17.73 -17.60
N THR A 364 5.73 18.33 -17.92
CA THR A 364 5.67 19.70 -18.44
C THR A 364 4.71 20.51 -17.58
N ARG A 365 5.09 21.76 -17.28
CA ARG A 365 4.24 22.67 -16.54
C ARG A 365 4.47 24.10 -16.97
N ALA A 366 3.41 24.79 -17.32
CA ALA A 366 3.37 26.22 -17.53
C ALA A 366 2.37 26.84 -16.55
N GLY A 367 2.77 27.89 -15.86
CA GLY A 367 1.91 28.53 -14.88
C GLY A 367 2.08 30.04 -14.81
N ARG A 368 1.01 30.71 -14.41
CA ARG A 368 1.00 32.15 -14.17
C ARG A 368 0.20 32.45 -12.92
N ILE A 369 0.75 33.36 -12.10
CA ILE A 369 0.04 33.93 -10.95
C ILE A 369 0.05 35.45 -11.05
N THR A 370 -1.07 36.08 -10.74
CA THR A 370 -1.19 37.53 -10.77
C THR A 370 -2.08 37.99 -9.64
N ARG A 371 -1.48 38.50 -8.59
CA ARG A 371 -2.17 39.18 -7.49
C ARG A 371 -1.78 40.65 -7.50
N PRO A 372 -2.60 41.51 -8.09
CA PRO A 372 -2.24 42.91 -8.31
C PRO A 372 -1.69 43.55 -7.03
N THR A 373 -0.65 44.36 -7.17
CA THR A 373 0.02 45.11 -6.08
C THR A 373 0.70 44.25 -5.01
N ILE A 374 0.63 42.90 -5.07
CA ILE A 374 1.27 42.01 -4.10
C ILE A 374 2.40 41.23 -4.76
N PHE A 375 2.07 40.43 -5.75
CA PHE A 375 3.03 39.66 -6.53
C PHE A 375 2.44 39.17 -7.85
N ALA A 376 3.30 38.95 -8.82
CA ALA A 376 2.98 38.32 -10.10
C ALA A 376 4.15 37.47 -10.58
N GLY A 377 3.90 36.49 -11.38
CA GLY A 377 4.97 35.68 -11.94
C GLY A 377 4.52 34.62 -12.92
N THR A 378 5.52 33.99 -13.54
CA THR A 378 5.37 32.89 -14.47
C THR A 378 6.35 31.78 -14.17
N VAL A 379 5.96 30.56 -14.44
CA VAL A 379 6.80 29.37 -14.39
C VAL A 379 6.66 28.56 -15.65
N ASN A 380 7.78 28.03 -16.15
CA ASN A 380 7.84 27.01 -17.19
C ASN A 380 8.81 25.93 -16.74
N GLU A 381 8.36 24.69 -16.80
CA GLU A 381 9.10 23.52 -16.38
C GLU A 381 8.95 22.41 -17.42
N GLU A 382 10.07 21.78 -17.75
CA GLU A 382 10.14 20.59 -18.59
C GLU A 382 11.17 19.65 -17.99
N ARG A 383 10.77 18.40 -17.73
CA ARG A 383 11.65 17.35 -17.20
C ARG A 383 11.38 16.05 -17.94
N ASP A 384 12.44 15.42 -18.40
CA ASP A 384 12.41 14.05 -18.96
C ASP A 384 13.44 13.20 -18.22
N PHE A 385 13.02 12.06 -17.70
CA PHE A 385 13.88 11.10 -17.01
C PHE A 385 13.69 9.72 -17.59
N SER A 386 14.80 9.03 -17.82
CA SER A 386 14.82 7.62 -18.18
C SER A 386 15.68 6.84 -17.20
N SER A 387 15.27 5.62 -16.88
CA SER A 387 16.07 4.74 -16.04
C SER A 387 16.03 3.29 -16.52
N VAL A 388 17.16 2.60 -16.31
CA VAL A 388 17.29 1.17 -16.53
C VAL A 388 17.88 0.55 -15.26
N THR A 389 17.27 -0.52 -14.76
CA THR A 389 17.76 -1.23 -13.57
C THR A 389 17.74 -2.73 -13.82
N LEU A 390 18.88 -3.37 -13.61
CA LEU A 390 19.03 -4.83 -13.53
C LEU A 390 19.16 -5.21 -12.06
N SER A 391 18.30 -6.08 -11.58
CA SER A 391 18.36 -6.63 -10.22
C SER A 391 18.38 -8.15 -10.25
N SER A 392 19.06 -8.72 -9.26
CA SER A 392 19.07 -10.16 -9.05
C SER A 392 18.96 -10.43 -7.55
N GLU A 393 18.12 -11.40 -7.22
CA GLU A 393 17.83 -11.82 -5.85
C GLU A 393 17.83 -13.34 -5.77
N TRP A 394 18.47 -13.89 -4.76
CA TRP A 394 18.55 -15.31 -4.51
C TRP A 394 18.14 -15.63 -3.08
N THR A 395 17.42 -16.71 -2.95
CA THR A 395 17.05 -17.30 -1.66
C THR A 395 17.55 -18.73 -1.62
N TYR A 396 18.31 -19.08 -0.59
CA TYR A 396 18.83 -20.42 -0.38
C TYR A 396 18.46 -20.93 1.03
N GLY A 397 17.67 -21.99 1.06
CA GLY A 397 17.33 -22.73 2.27
C GLY A 397 18.41 -23.75 2.62
N ALA A 398 19.47 -23.33 3.31
CA ALA A 398 20.55 -24.22 3.71
C ALA A 398 20.11 -25.37 4.63
N SER A 399 19.00 -25.19 5.34
CA SER A 399 18.32 -26.20 6.15
C SER A 399 16.89 -25.76 6.47
N ALA A 400 16.08 -26.63 7.08
CA ALA A 400 14.75 -26.28 7.59
C ALA A 400 14.75 -25.10 8.59
N HIS A 401 15.91 -24.73 9.13
CA HIS A 401 16.06 -23.70 10.15
C HIS A 401 16.94 -22.53 9.71
N THR A 402 17.53 -22.58 8.50
CA THR A 402 18.48 -21.56 8.05
C THR A 402 18.16 -21.18 6.61
N GLN A 403 17.90 -19.93 6.37
CA GLN A 403 17.64 -19.35 5.05
C GLN A 403 18.60 -18.20 4.80
N TRP A 404 19.18 -18.16 3.62
CA TRP A 404 20.07 -17.12 3.17
C TRP A 404 19.44 -16.36 2.01
N HIS A 405 19.35 -15.05 2.13
CA HIS A 405 18.95 -14.14 1.05
C HIS A 405 20.13 -13.29 0.65
N PHE A 406 20.36 -13.13 -0.64
CA PHE A 406 21.39 -12.23 -1.15
C PHE A 406 21.00 -11.72 -2.54
N GLY A 407 21.55 -10.57 -2.92
CA GLY A 407 21.23 -9.99 -4.21
C GLY A 407 22.11 -8.82 -4.56
N ALA A 408 21.93 -8.34 -5.79
CA ALA A 408 22.63 -7.19 -6.33
C ALA A 408 21.72 -6.39 -7.27
N GLU A 409 21.97 -5.09 -7.36
CA GLU A 409 21.26 -4.17 -8.24
C GLU A 409 22.27 -3.27 -8.96
N LEU A 410 22.04 -3.05 -10.24
CA LEU A 410 22.75 -2.09 -11.08
C LEU A 410 21.73 -1.20 -11.77
N GLY A 411 21.85 0.10 -11.62
CA GLY A 411 20.90 1.05 -12.19
C GLY A 411 21.58 2.28 -12.80
N GLN A 412 20.99 2.79 -13.85
CA GLN A 412 21.33 4.05 -14.44
C GLN A 412 20.09 4.90 -14.59
N MET A 413 20.19 6.19 -14.28
CA MET A 413 19.17 7.19 -14.55
C MET A 413 19.82 8.35 -15.32
N ALA A 414 19.14 8.85 -16.34
CA ALA A 414 19.48 10.04 -17.07
C ALA A 414 18.29 10.97 -17.09
N GLY A 415 18.53 12.27 -17.01
CA GLY A 415 17.49 13.28 -17.07
C GLY A 415 17.89 14.43 -18.00
N ASP A 416 16.89 15.19 -18.40
CA ASP A 416 17.00 16.47 -19.07
C ASP A 416 15.98 17.42 -18.43
N ASN A 417 16.45 18.54 -17.90
CA ASN A 417 15.65 19.44 -17.10
C ASN A 417 15.78 20.88 -17.56
N THR A 418 14.67 21.52 -17.79
CA THR A 418 14.57 22.97 -17.92
C THR A 418 13.56 23.51 -16.92
N TYR A 419 13.96 24.48 -16.11
CA TYR A 419 13.07 25.18 -15.17
C TYR A 419 13.35 26.67 -15.24
N ARG A 420 12.32 27.48 -15.48
CA ARG A 420 12.41 28.94 -15.51
C ARG A 420 11.24 29.53 -14.72
N ARG A 421 11.55 30.34 -13.71
CA ARG A 421 10.58 31.07 -12.91
C ARG A 421 10.96 32.53 -12.83
N THR A 422 9.99 33.41 -13.04
CA THR A 422 10.12 34.86 -12.78
C THR A 422 9.05 35.29 -11.81
N LEU A 423 9.42 36.07 -10.79
CA LEU A 423 8.51 36.65 -9.80
C LEU A 423 8.77 38.14 -9.69
N GLN A 424 7.70 38.91 -9.65
CA GLN A 424 7.69 40.33 -9.33
C GLN A 424 6.94 40.51 -8.03
N PHE A 425 7.58 41.04 -7.01
CA PHE A 425 6.98 41.23 -5.69
C PHE A 425 7.66 42.40 -4.97
N ASP A 426 6.90 43.01 -4.05
CA ASP A 426 7.44 43.99 -3.12
C ASP A 426 7.81 43.30 -1.80
N ALA A 427 9.10 43.20 -1.51
CA ALA A 427 9.59 42.53 -0.32
C ALA A 427 9.17 43.27 0.98
N ALA A 428 8.97 44.59 0.97
CA ALA A 428 8.49 45.32 2.11
C ALA A 428 7.03 44.95 2.44
N VAL A 429 6.19 44.87 1.41
CA VAL A 429 4.78 44.46 1.54
C VAL A 429 4.63 42.99 1.99
N LEU A 430 5.45 42.10 1.46
CA LEU A 430 5.40 40.69 1.87
C LEU A 430 6.04 40.46 3.26
N GLY A 431 6.96 41.31 3.68
CA GLY A 431 7.65 41.17 4.96
C GLY A 431 8.37 39.82 5.09
N SER A 432 8.16 39.12 6.18
CA SER A 432 8.79 37.82 6.44
C SER A 432 8.38 36.72 5.46
N LEU A 433 7.27 36.87 4.74
CA LEU A 433 6.85 35.91 3.70
C LEU A 433 7.66 36.02 2.41
N ALA A 434 8.44 37.11 2.24
CA ALA A 434 9.39 37.24 1.11
C ALA A 434 10.68 36.46 1.33
N GLN A 435 10.95 35.99 2.55
CA GLN A 435 12.17 35.23 2.85
C GLN A 435 12.20 33.95 2.02
N GLY A 436 13.32 33.77 1.29
CA GLY A 436 13.51 32.62 0.38
C GLY A 436 12.91 32.77 -1.02
N LEU A 437 12.15 33.84 -1.30
CA LEU A 437 11.71 34.13 -2.66
C LEU A 437 12.87 34.74 -3.47
N SER A 438 13.17 34.10 -4.60
CA SER A 438 14.10 34.65 -5.60
C SER A 438 13.32 35.22 -6.78
N PRO A 439 13.59 36.44 -7.24
CA PRO A 439 12.91 37.07 -8.38
C PRO A 439 13.04 36.25 -9.67
N GLN A 440 14.14 35.52 -9.83
CA GLN A 440 14.35 34.68 -10.99
C GLN A 440 15.12 33.40 -10.61
N ILE A 441 14.66 32.29 -11.11
CA ILE A 441 15.36 30.99 -11.07
C ILE A 441 15.39 30.45 -12.51
N SER A 442 16.55 30.02 -12.95
CA SER A 442 16.74 29.35 -14.23
C SER A 442 17.71 28.20 -14.05
N VAL A 443 17.22 26.99 -14.31
CA VAL A 443 18.00 25.75 -14.29
C VAL A 443 17.86 25.09 -15.64
N ASP A 444 18.98 24.67 -16.20
CA ASP A 444 19.11 23.90 -17.44
C ASP A 444 20.23 22.90 -17.23
N ASN A 445 19.88 21.62 -17.08
CA ASN A 445 20.86 20.58 -16.79
C ASN A 445 20.42 19.19 -17.27
N ALA A 446 21.42 18.33 -17.52
CA ALA A 446 21.20 16.93 -17.92
C ALA A 446 21.87 15.97 -16.90
N PRO A 447 21.27 15.76 -15.73
CA PRO A 447 21.86 14.92 -14.68
C PRO A 447 21.88 13.45 -15.08
N ARG A 448 22.96 12.77 -14.66
CA ARG A 448 23.07 11.29 -14.76
C ARG A 448 23.47 10.72 -13.42
N GLN A 449 22.89 9.57 -13.09
CA GLN A 449 23.21 8.80 -11.89
C GLN A 449 23.45 7.35 -12.28
N ASN A 450 24.59 6.78 -11.82
CA ASN A 450 24.80 5.35 -11.78
C ASN A 450 24.66 4.89 -10.34
N ARG A 451 23.87 3.82 -10.12
CA ARG A 451 23.64 3.22 -8.81
C ARG A 451 24.02 1.75 -8.85
N TYR A 452 24.62 1.29 -7.77
CA TYR A 452 24.87 -0.13 -7.52
C TYR A 452 24.53 -0.46 -6.08
N ALA A 453 24.02 -1.67 -5.86
CA ALA A 453 23.77 -2.17 -4.52
C ALA A 453 24.09 -3.66 -4.44
N ALA A 454 24.49 -4.10 -3.26
CA ALA A 454 24.61 -5.51 -2.91
C ALA A 454 24.04 -5.71 -1.52
N PHE A 455 23.35 -6.81 -1.30
CA PHE A 455 22.79 -7.12 0.01
C PHE A 455 22.84 -8.60 0.33
N THR A 456 22.86 -8.91 1.62
CA THR A 456 22.75 -10.26 2.11
C THR A 456 22.05 -10.27 3.46
N SER A 457 21.24 -11.29 3.73
CA SER A 457 20.74 -11.57 5.07
C SER A 457 20.73 -13.07 5.35
N LEU A 458 21.03 -13.40 6.60
CA LEU A 458 20.97 -14.75 7.13
C LEU A 458 19.86 -14.82 8.17
N GLN A 459 18.84 -15.58 7.87
CA GLN A 459 17.75 -15.89 8.78
C GLN A 459 17.97 -17.26 9.41
N ARG A 460 17.84 -17.36 10.73
CA ARG A 460 18.04 -18.60 11.47
C ARG A 460 16.99 -18.77 12.56
N ALA A 461 16.36 -19.93 12.59
CA ALA A 461 15.59 -20.39 13.73
C ALA A 461 16.51 -21.07 14.74
N ILE A 462 16.52 -20.57 15.97
CA ILE A 462 17.35 -21.05 17.09
C ILE A 462 16.41 -21.74 18.08
N GLY A 463 16.26 -23.04 17.91
CA GLY A 463 15.24 -23.81 18.62
C GLY A 463 13.81 -23.42 18.19
N PRO A 464 12.76 -23.85 18.92
CA PRO A 464 11.38 -23.69 18.51
C PRO A 464 10.80 -22.27 18.76
N ARG A 465 11.52 -21.43 19.47
CA ARG A 465 10.98 -20.14 19.98
C ARG A 465 11.67 -18.91 19.43
N LEU A 466 12.94 -19.00 19.07
CA LEU A 466 13.73 -17.84 18.66
C LEU A 466 14.03 -17.90 17.17
N GLN A 467 13.78 -16.82 16.46
CA GLN A 467 14.16 -16.60 15.07
C GLN A 467 14.91 -15.28 14.99
N ALA A 468 16.06 -15.26 14.36
CA ALA A 468 16.87 -14.08 14.16
C ALA A 468 17.22 -13.93 12.68
N GLU A 469 17.32 -12.70 12.23
CA GLU A 469 17.80 -12.33 10.91
C GLU A 469 18.84 -11.24 11.06
N LEU A 470 20.02 -11.48 10.52
CA LEU A 470 21.10 -10.50 10.40
C LEU A 470 21.29 -10.18 8.93
N GLY A 471 21.20 -8.90 8.61
CA GLY A 471 21.31 -8.41 7.25
C GLY A 471 22.30 -7.27 7.11
N LEU A 472 22.88 -7.16 5.92
CA LEU A 472 23.76 -6.09 5.51
C LEU A 472 23.45 -5.68 4.08
N ARG A 473 23.34 -4.39 3.85
CA ARG A 473 23.21 -3.80 2.50
C ARG A 473 24.31 -2.76 2.28
N LEU A 474 24.87 -2.76 1.10
CA LEU A 474 25.78 -1.75 0.58
C LEU A 474 25.10 -1.07 -0.61
N ASP A 475 24.96 0.24 -0.56
CA ASP A 475 24.51 1.07 -1.67
C ASP A 475 25.64 2.00 -2.10
N GLY A 476 25.69 2.33 -3.39
CA GLY A 476 26.62 3.32 -3.90
C GLY A 476 26.03 4.06 -5.08
N GLU A 477 26.24 5.37 -5.10
CA GLU A 477 25.80 6.27 -6.16
C GLU A 477 26.97 7.07 -6.72
N ARG A 478 26.90 7.35 -8.03
CA ARG A 478 27.80 8.24 -8.74
C ARG A 478 27.00 9.16 -9.64
N TYR A 479 27.11 10.45 -9.42
CA TYR A 479 26.45 11.48 -10.24
C TYR A 479 27.39 12.07 -11.27
N SER A 480 26.84 12.59 -12.39
CA SER A 480 27.61 13.38 -13.38
C SER A 480 28.07 14.72 -12.82
N ALA A 481 27.29 15.29 -11.89
CA ALA A 481 27.62 16.51 -11.17
C ALA A 481 27.59 16.21 -9.66
N GLY A 482 28.72 16.48 -8.97
CA GLY A 482 28.84 16.25 -7.54
C GLY A 482 29.60 14.98 -7.16
N SER A 483 29.65 14.69 -5.88
CA SER A 483 30.36 13.53 -5.31
C SER A 483 29.47 12.31 -5.27
N GLY A 484 30.03 11.13 -5.54
CA GLY A 484 29.38 9.87 -5.25
C GLY A 484 29.38 9.55 -3.75
N ALA A 485 28.50 8.66 -3.33
CA ALA A 485 28.41 8.23 -1.94
C ALA A 485 28.38 6.70 -1.86
N LYS A 486 28.86 6.16 -0.72
CA LYS A 486 28.77 4.74 -0.38
C LYS A 486 28.21 4.61 1.01
N GLN A 487 27.21 3.75 1.19
CA GLN A 487 26.51 3.57 2.44
C GLN A 487 26.48 2.10 2.86
N TRP A 488 26.59 1.87 4.14
CA TRP A 488 26.42 0.58 4.78
C TRP A 488 25.16 0.60 5.65
N SER A 489 24.29 -0.37 5.46
CA SER A 489 23.00 -0.46 6.14
C SER A 489 22.86 -1.81 6.86
N PRO A 490 23.42 -1.96 8.07
CA PRO A 490 23.23 -3.16 8.89
C PRO A 490 21.80 -3.22 9.44
N ARG A 491 21.23 -4.42 9.51
CA ARG A 491 19.88 -4.69 10.03
C ARG A 491 19.86 -5.95 10.88
N LEU A 492 19.12 -5.92 11.99
CA LEU A 492 18.89 -7.05 12.87
C LEU A 492 17.39 -7.12 13.18
N ASN A 493 16.80 -8.26 12.89
CA ASN A 493 15.42 -8.57 13.24
C ASN A 493 15.41 -9.83 14.11
N VAL A 494 14.70 -9.80 15.23
CA VAL A 494 14.58 -10.92 16.17
C VAL A 494 13.12 -11.13 16.49
N ARG A 495 12.67 -12.38 16.44
CA ARG A 495 11.35 -12.81 16.89
C ARG A 495 11.49 -13.86 17.97
N TYR A 496 10.77 -13.69 19.05
CA TYR A 496 10.70 -14.65 20.16
C TYR A 496 9.26 -15.03 20.44
N ARG A 497 8.95 -16.31 20.31
CA ARG A 497 7.65 -16.89 20.68
C ARG A 497 7.65 -17.17 22.18
N ALA A 498 7.13 -16.25 22.98
CA ALA A 498 7.10 -16.35 24.44
C ALA A 498 6.11 -17.43 24.92
N GLY A 499 5.09 -17.74 24.11
CA GLY A 499 4.11 -18.79 24.40
C GLY A 499 3.23 -19.07 23.17
N ALA A 500 2.18 -19.85 23.34
CA ALA A 500 1.24 -20.15 22.24
C ALA A 500 0.50 -18.91 21.74
N ARG A 501 0.33 -17.89 22.59
CA ARG A 501 -0.47 -16.68 22.30
C ARG A 501 0.34 -15.40 22.20
N LEU A 502 1.63 -15.42 22.60
CA LEU A 502 2.46 -14.20 22.66
C LEU A 502 3.71 -14.36 21.80
N ASP A 503 3.79 -13.54 20.76
CA ASP A 503 4.98 -13.31 19.96
C ASP A 503 5.56 -11.92 20.31
N MET A 504 6.87 -11.86 20.53
CA MET A 504 7.64 -10.63 20.71
C MET A 504 8.59 -10.49 19.53
N TYR A 505 8.86 -9.27 19.10
CA TYR A 505 9.87 -9.01 18.08
C TYR A 505 10.57 -7.69 18.32
N ALA A 506 11.81 -7.62 17.87
CA ALA A 506 12.61 -6.42 17.90
C ALA A 506 13.30 -6.23 16.54
N SER A 507 13.37 -4.99 16.08
CA SER A 507 14.09 -4.61 14.87
C SER A 507 15.01 -3.44 15.16
N TRP A 508 16.23 -3.55 14.67
CA TRP A 508 17.23 -2.52 14.72
C TRP A 508 17.94 -2.43 13.37
N GLY A 509 18.19 -1.21 12.87
CA GLY A 509 18.93 -1.08 11.64
C GLY A 509 19.14 0.35 11.17
N LYS A 510 20.10 0.49 10.27
CA LYS A 510 20.40 1.71 9.53
C LYS A 510 19.76 1.65 8.15
N PHE A 511 19.15 2.75 7.73
CA PHE A 511 18.49 2.92 6.44
C PHE A 511 18.99 4.20 5.80
N THR A 512 19.28 4.16 4.52
CA THR A 512 19.88 5.29 3.80
C THR A 512 19.05 5.65 2.57
N GLN A 513 19.03 6.94 2.25
CA GLN A 513 18.31 7.48 1.12
C GLN A 513 19.18 8.50 0.40
N ALA A 514 19.63 8.15 -0.78
CA ALA A 514 20.28 9.06 -1.71
C ALA A 514 19.23 9.69 -2.63
N GLN A 515 19.35 10.99 -2.86
CA GLN A 515 18.43 11.73 -3.72
C GLN A 515 18.63 11.33 -5.19
N ARG A 516 17.55 11.00 -5.89
CA ARG A 516 17.57 10.70 -7.31
C ARG A 516 17.49 12.00 -8.14
N PRO A 517 17.98 12.02 -9.39
CA PRO A 517 17.89 13.20 -10.26
C PRO A 517 16.48 13.76 -10.45
N ASN A 518 15.46 12.88 -10.53
CA ASN A 518 14.06 13.29 -10.64
C ASN A 518 13.45 13.89 -9.36
N GLU A 519 14.17 13.80 -8.24
CA GLU A 519 13.79 14.36 -6.93
C GLU A 519 14.49 15.72 -6.66
N TRP A 520 15.32 16.21 -7.59
CA TRP A 520 15.99 17.51 -7.44
C TRP A 520 14.97 18.65 -7.49
N ARG A 521 15.12 19.59 -6.59
CA ARG A 521 14.25 20.76 -6.44
C ARG A 521 14.72 21.88 -7.34
N LEU A 522 14.35 21.82 -8.62
CA LEU A 522 14.74 22.83 -9.61
C LEU A 522 14.16 24.20 -9.29
N GLU A 523 12.99 24.21 -8.63
CA GLU A 523 12.31 25.40 -8.13
C GLU A 523 13.12 26.17 -7.06
N GLU A 524 14.15 25.53 -6.51
CA GLU A 524 15.11 26.12 -5.58
C GLU A 524 16.50 26.32 -6.20
N GLY A 525 16.60 26.08 -7.50
CA GLY A 525 17.88 26.18 -8.22
C GLY A 525 18.85 25.02 -7.96
N GLN A 526 18.35 23.87 -7.47
CA GLN A 526 19.19 22.71 -7.17
C GLN A 526 19.73 22.09 -8.46
N VAL A 527 21.06 21.90 -8.55
CA VAL A 527 21.77 21.30 -9.69
C VAL A 527 22.67 20.12 -9.30
N SER A 528 22.67 19.74 -8.03
CA SER A 528 23.41 18.60 -7.50
C SER A 528 22.61 17.92 -6.38
N ALA A 529 22.91 16.65 -6.11
CA ALA A 529 22.23 15.91 -5.04
C ALA A 529 22.59 16.46 -3.65
N ASP A 530 21.61 16.44 -2.74
CA ASP A 530 21.84 16.67 -1.32
C ASP A 530 22.67 15.51 -0.71
N PRO A 531 23.29 15.72 0.47
CA PRO A 531 23.91 14.64 1.23
C PRO A 531 22.94 13.47 1.46
N VAL A 532 23.47 12.25 1.53
CA VAL A 532 22.65 11.05 1.74
C VAL A 532 22.02 11.11 3.13
N GLN A 533 20.70 11.05 3.16
CA GLN A 533 19.94 10.96 4.41
C GLN A 533 20.13 9.59 5.05
N GLU A 534 20.36 9.58 6.36
CA GLU A 534 20.52 8.38 7.15
C GLU A 534 19.46 8.32 8.25
N ALA A 535 18.88 7.14 8.47
CA ALA A 535 17.92 6.90 9.53
C ALA A 535 18.28 5.65 10.32
N TRP A 536 18.22 5.73 11.65
CA TRP A 536 18.30 4.58 12.54
C TRP A 536 16.91 4.24 13.06
N HIS A 537 16.50 3.00 12.90
CA HIS A 537 15.22 2.50 13.39
C HIS A 537 15.43 1.53 14.56
N HIS A 538 14.66 1.72 15.62
CA HIS A 538 14.56 0.83 16.76
C HIS A 538 13.08 0.52 16.98
N ILE A 539 12.70 -0.73 16.94
CA ILE A 539 11.32 -1.18 17.08
C ILE A 539 11.27 -2.34 18.06
N LEU A 540 10.32 -2.30 18.99
CA LEU A 540 9.97 -3.40 19.88
C LEU A 540 8.47 -3.64 19.76
N GLY A 541 8.08 -4.86 19.43
CA GLY A 541 6.69 -5.20 19.21
C GLY A 541 6.24 -6.46 19.93
N PHE A 542 4.95 -6.49 20.21
CA PHE A 542 4.23 -7.58 20.87
C PHE A 542 2.99 -7.92 20.08
N VAL A 543 2.76 -9.19 19.84
CA VAL A 543 1.55 -9.70 19.22
C VAL A 543 0.92 -10.70 20.14
N PHE A 544 -0.27 -10.37 20.63
CA PHE A 544 -1.06 -11.23 21.49
C PHE A 544 -2.25 -11.76 20.71
N LYS A 545 -2.31 -13.07 20.53
CA LYS A 545 -3.45 -13.81 19.97
C LYS A 545 -4.40 -14.18 21.10
N GLU A 546 -5.45 -13.40 21.28
CA GLU A 546 -6.48 -13.68 22.27
C GLU A 546 -7.21 -14.99 21.93
N SER A 547 -7.53 -15.16 20.65
CA SER A 547 -8.16 -16.34 20.07
C SER A 547 -7.77 -16.47 18.60
N GLU A 548 -8.24 -17.48 17.89
CA GLU A 548 -8.13 -17.56 16.42
C GLU A 548 -8.89 -16.41 15.72
N ARG A 549 -9.81 -15.74 16.42
CA ARG A 549 -10.68 -14.68 15.89
C ARG A 549 -10.28 -13.27 16.30
N ALA A 550 -9.35 -13.11 17.25
CA ALA A 550 -8.96 -11.78 17.76
C ALA A 550 -7.47 -11.71 18.04
N GLN A 551 -6.86 -10.63 17.60
CA GLN A 551 -5.43 -10.37 17.75
C GLN A 551 -5.17 -8.92 18.13
N TRP A 552 -4.24 -8.72 19.08
CA TRP A 552 -3.70 -7.44 19.50
C TRP A 552 -2.25 -7.31 19.07
N ARG A 553 -1.85 -6.11 18.66
CA ARG A 553 -0.46 -5.78 18.37
C ARG A 553 -0.12 -4.47 19.04
N MET A 554 1.01 -4.44 19.74
CA MET A 554 1.60 -3.24 20.31
C MET A 554 3.01 -3.06 19.75
N GLU A 555 3.37 -1.85 19.36
CA GLU A 555 4.72 -1.49 18.95
C GLU A 555 5.17 -0.21 19.65
N LEU A 556 6.42 -0.24 20.08
CA LEU A 556 7.19 0.92 20.49
C LEU A 556 8.25 1.16 19.43
N TYR A 557 8.40 2.40 18.98
CA TYR A 557 9.41 2.71 17.99
C TYR A 557 10.14 4.01 18.29
N SER A 558 11.36 4.07 17.80
CA SER A 558 12.21 5.26 17.78
C SER A 558 12.92 5.31 16.44
N LYS A 559 12.84 6.43 15.76
CA LYS A 559 13.57 6.73 14.53
C LYS A 559 14.37 8.00 14.71
N ARG A 560 15.61 7.98 14.24
CA ARG A 560 16.53 9.12 14.28
C ARG A 560 17.10 9.33 12.90
N TRP A 561 16.88 10.52 12.32
CA TRP A 561 17.44 10.90 11.04
C TRP A 561 18.59 11.86 11.23
N SER A 562 19.67 11.67 10.49
CA SER A 562 20.76 12.61 10.29
C SER A 562 20.86 13.00 8.84
N GLN A 563 21.42 14.18 8.55
CA GLN A 563 21.52 14.74 7.19
C GLN A 563 20.15 14.77 6.49
N VAL A 564 19.13 15.27 7.21
CA VAL A 564 17.76 15.34 6.71
C VAL A 564 17.70 16.21 5.47
N SER A 565 17.14 15.68 4.39
CA SER A 565 16.92 16.47 3.18
C SER A 565 16.00 17.66 3.46
N PRO A 566 16.32 18.88 3.00
CA PRO A 566 15.45 20.02 3.18
C PRO A 566 14.06 19.76 2.60
N TYR A 567 13.04 20.26 3.25
CA TYR A 567 11.67 20.22 2.76
C TYR A 567 11.01 21.61 2.85
N PHE A 568 9.81 21.75 2.31
CA PHE A 568 9.13 23.03 2.19
C PHE A 568 7.73 22.98 2.77
N ASP A 569 7.34 24.07 3.43
CA ASP A 569 5.98 24.29 3.87
C ASP A 569 5.43 25.57 3.25
N ASN A 570 4.21 25.50 2.75
CA ASN A 570 3.46 26.68 2.33
C ASN A 570 2.59 27.16 3.50
N LEU A 571 2.95 28.28 4.11
CA LEU A 571 2.21 28.84 5.25
C LEU A 571 0.86 29.42 4.84
N LEU A 572 0.75 29.87 3.59
CA LEU A 572 -0.47 30.41 3.00
C LEU A 572 -0.88 29.52 1.83
N GLY A 573 -2.14 29.12 1.79
CA GLY A 573 -2.69 28.45 0.64
C GLY A 573 -2.07 27.08 0.35
N ALA A 574 -2.17 26.10 1.25
CA ALA A 574 -1.74 24.74 1.01
C ALA A 574 -2.41 24.10 -0.24
N GLN A 575 -3.50 24.67 -0.72
CA GLN A 575 -4.24 24.23 -1.91
C GLN A 575 -3.95 25.10 -3.15
N THR A 576 -2.84 25.84 -3.17
CA THR A 576 -2.46 26.64 -4.34
C THR A 576 -2.10 25.74 -5.55
N LEU A 577 -2.41 26.24 -6.73
CA LEU A 577 -2.07 25.57 -8.00
C LEU A 577 -0.57 25.66 -8.32
N LEU A 578 0.11 26.67 -7.77
CA LEU A 578 1.51 26.99 -8.04
C LEU A 578 2.29 27.12 -6.72
N PRO A 579 2.51 26.02 -5.99
CA PRO A 579 3.08 26.04 -4.64
C PRO A 579 4.50 26.62 -4.57
N ASP A 580 5.26 26.57 -5.65
CA ASP A 580 6.62 27.12 -5.77
C ASP A 580 6.65 28.61 -6.12
N MET A 581 5.50 29.22 -6.38
CA MET A 581 5.38 30.63 -6.73
C MET A 581 4.77 31.50 -5.65
N VAL A 582 4.07 30.91 -4.66
CA VAL A 582 3.35 31.68 -3.66
C VAL A 582 4.26 32.18 -2.54
N PRO A 583 3.99 33.40 -1.98
CA PRO A 583 4.64 33.86 -0.76
C PRO A 583 4.35 32.93 0.42
N GLY A 584 5.30 32.85 1.36
CA GLY A 584 5.15 32.00 2.52
C GLY A 584 5.55 30.54 2.30
N ARG A 585 6.15 30.21 1.15
CA ARG A 585 6.88 28.98 0.95
C ARG A 585 8.20 29.07 1.70
N ILE A 586 8.32 28.39 2.81
CA ILE A 586 9.51 28.42 3.65
C ILE A 586 10.31 27.13 3.49
N ARG A 587 11.63 27.29 3.37
CA ARG A 587 12.57 26.17 3.34
C ARG A 587 12.91 25.75 4.77
N ILE A 588 12.78 24.48 5.08
CA ILE A 588 13.11 23.87 6.36
C ILE A 588 14.25 22.89 6.13
N ALA A 589 15.38 23.14 6.77
CA ALA A 589 16.59 22.34 6.64
C ALA A 589 17.04 21.87 8.04
N PRO A 590 16.47 20.79 8.57
CA PRO A 590 16.85 20.27 9.88
C PRO A 590 18.26 19.71 9.88
N PHE A 591 18.98 19.84 10.99
CA PHE A 591 20.24 19.14 11.23
C PHE A 591 20.00 17.66 11.45
N SER A 592 18.96 17.36 12.26
CA SER A 592 18.49 16.03 12.56
C SER A 592 16.99 16.03 12.76
N ALA A 593 16.38 14.85 12.79
CA ALA A 593 14.98 14.68 13.13
C ALA A 593 14.78 13.42 13.98
N GLU A 594 13.75 13.45 14.80
CA GLU A 594 13.40 12.35 15.70
C GLU A 594 11.92 12.04 15.62
N ALA A 595 11.58 10.74 15.65
CA ALA A 595 10.22 10.27 15.79
C ALA A 595 10.16 9.11 16.79
N ASP A 596 9.49 9.36 17.91
CA ASP A 596 9.22 8.35 18.94
C ASP A 596 7.72 8.09 19.03
N GLY A 597 7.32 6.85 19.22
CA GLY A 597 5.91 6.54 19.32
C GLY A 597 5.58 5.16 19.89
N ALA A 598 4.31 5.04 20.23
CA ALA A 598 3.67 3.80 20.63
C ALA A 598 2.40 3.58 19.82
N GLU A 599 2.23 2.40 19.29
CA GLU A 599 1.07 1.98 18.51
C GLU A 599 0.40 0.79 19.17
N LEU A 600 -0.92 0.84 19.27
CA LEU A 600 -1.73 -0.28 19.69
C LEU A 600 -2.75 -0.56 18.60
N SER A 601 -2.86 -1.78 18.15
CA SER A 601 -3.90 -2.18 17.20
C SER A 601 -4.58 -3.47 17.63
N VAL A 602 -5.86 -3.55 17.29
CA VAL A 602 -6.71 -4.70 17.49
C VAL A 602 -7.41 -5.03 16.19
N ARG A 603 -7.66 -6.29 15.98
CA ARG A 603 -8.48 -6.78 14.88
C ARG A 603 -9.16 -8.05 15.28
N GLY A 604 -10.31 -8.31 14.69
CA GLY A 604 -11.02 -9.53 14.96
C GLY A 604 -12.21 -9.74 14.06
N VAL A 605 -12.81 -10.91 14.25
CA VAL A 605 -14.07 -11.32 13.64
C VAL A 605 -14.99 -11.73 14.79
N VAL A 606 -16.14 -11.08 14.93
CA VAL A 606 -17.11 -11.40 15.98
C VAL A 606 -17.89 -12.65 15.60
N GLU A 607 -18.41 -12.64 14.37
CA GLU A 607 -19.07 -13.75 13.70
C GLU A 607 -18.50 -13.85 12.28
N GLU A 608 -18.80 -14.89 11.52
CA GLU A 608 -18.25 -15.09 10.17
C GLU A 608 -18.51 -13.90 9.22
N ASN A 609 -19.49 -13.07 9.55
CA ASN A 609 -19.97 -11.95 8.76
C ASN A 609 -19.64 -10.57 9.32
N VAL A 610 -19.04 -10.46 10.53
CA VAL A 610 -18.71 -9.18 11.16
C VAL A 610 -17.22 -9.14 11.49
N SER A 611 -16.48 -8.27 10.83
CA SER A 611 -15.09 -8.00 11.14
C SER A 611 -14.90 -6.58 11.69
N TYR A 612 -13.94 -6.42 12.58
CA TYR A 612 -13.58 -5.13 13.15
C TYR A 612 -12.08 -4.94 13.22
N TRP A 613 -11.67 -3.68 13.23
CA TRP A 613 -10.29 -3.28 13.41
C TRP A 613 -10.22 -1.93 14.13
N GLY A 614 -9.11 -1.70 14.81
CA GLY A 614 -8.82 -0.43 15.45
C GLY A 614 -7.32 -0.24 15.64
N GLY A 615 -6.87 1.00 15.55
CA GLY A 615 -5.50 1.40 15.77
C GLY A 615 -5.45 2.70 16.54
N TYR A 616 -4.63 2.76 17.56
CA TYR A 616 -4.29 3.95 18.31
C TYR A 616 -2.80 4.20 18.23
N THR A 617 -2.42 5.42 17.93
CA THR A 617 -1.02 5.86 17.84
C THR A 617 -0.81 7.06 18.76
N TRP A 618 0.20 6.98 19.59
CA TRP A 618 0.83 8.11 20.22
C TRP A 618 2.19 8.34 19.56
N ALA A 619 2.48 9.59 19.13
CA ALA A 619 3.73 9.90 18.47
C ALA A 619 4.20 11.32 18.81
N ARG A 620 5.52 11.49 18.84
CA ARG A 620 6.19 12.78 18.87
C ARG A 620 7.20 12.81 17.73
N VAL A 621 7.09 13.83 16.86
CA VAL A 621 8.02 14.01 15.74
C VAL A 621 8.56 15.44 15.81
N THR A 622 9.88 15.58 15.89
CA THR A 622 10.57 16.86 16.00
C THR A 622 11.71 16.96 14.99
N ASP A 623 11.93 18.17 14.53
CA ASP A 623 13.09 18.58 13.75
C ASP A 623 14.00 19.45 14.60
N GLU A 624 15.29 19.18 14.59
CA GLU A 624 16.32 20.02 15.19
C GLU A 624 16.70 21.14 14.21
N LEU A 625 16.30 22.37 14.51
CA LEU A 625 16.57 23.58 13.72
C LEU A 625 17.55 24.49 14.46
N PRO A 626 18.13 25.53 13.78
CA PRO A 626 19.05 26.49 14.43
C PRO A 626 18.52 27.17 15.68
N GLY A 627 17.19 27.19 15.90
CA GLY A 627 16.54 27.76 17.08
C GLY A 627 16.13 26.74 18.15
N GLY A 628 16.45 25.46 17.99
CA GLY A 628 16.07 24.35 18.86
C GLY A 628 15.07 23.39 18.21
N ASP A 629 14.54 22.48 19.02
CA ASP A 629 13.60 21.46 18.55
C ASP A 629 12.23 22.04 18.25
N VAL A 630 11.71 21.73 17.08
CA VAL A 630 10.40 22.18 16.59
C VAL A 630 9.56 20.97 16.17
N ALA A 631 8.29 20.94 16.54
CA ALA A 631 7.38 19.90 16.08
C ALA A 631 7.26 19.93 14.55
N ARG A 632 7.39 18.76 13.88
CA ARG A 632 7.22 18.62 12.43
C ARG A 632 5.77 18.89 12.03
N SER A 633 5.54 19.48 10.87
CA SER A 633 4.21 20.00 10.47
C SER A 633 3.09 18.96 10.42
N TRP A 634 3.40 17.67 10.24
CA TRP A 634 2.42 16.57 10.29
C TRP A 634 2.55 15.70 11.55
N ASN A 635 3.13 16.26 12.63
CA ASN A 635 3.19 15.57 13.92
C ASN A 635 1.80 15.40 14.51
N GLN A 636 1.37 14.16 14.66
CA GLN A 636 0.13 13.75 15.32
C GLN A 636 0.46 13.18 16.69
N ASN A 637 0.22 13.94 17.76
CA ASN A 637 0.46 13.43 19.11
C ASN A 637 -0.44 12.23 19.43
N PHE A 638 -1.66 12.23 18.90
CA PHE A 638 -2.64 11.16 19.05
C PHE A 638 -3.35 10.94 17.72
N ALA A 639 -3.49 9.68 17.33
CA ALA A 639 -4.33 9.28 16.22
C ALA A 639 -5.11 8.01 16.59
N LEU A 640 -6.38 7.97 16.19
CA LEU A 640 -7.26 6.83 16.33
C LEU A 640 -7.88 6.54 14.97
N SER A 641 -7.79 5.29 14.53
CA SER A 641 -8.50 4.79 13.37
C SER A 641 -9.21 3.51 13.76
N ALA A 642 -10.52 3.42 13.56
CA ALA A 642 -11.29 2.24 13.90
C ALA A 642 -12.41 2.03 12.88
N GLY A 643 -12.70 0.77 12.58
CA GLY A 643 -13.76 0.43 11.64
C GLY A 643 -14.35 -0.95 11.88
N MET A 644 -15.48 -1.15 11.22
CA MET A 644 -16.22 -2.39 11.24
C MET A 644 -16.83 -2.65 9.87
N SER A 645 -16.85 -3.91 9.46
CA SER A 645 -17.51 -4.36 8.24
C SER A 645 -18.49 -5.48 8.55
N LEU A 646 -19.67 -5.41 7.95
CA LEU A 646 -20.74 -6.39 8.05
C LEU A 646 -21.03 -6.91 6.63
N MET A 647 -21.10 -8.23 6.49
CA MET A 647 -21.57 -8.90 5.27
C MET A 647 -22.82 -9.71 5.60
N HIS A 648 -23.94 -9.43 4.94
CA HIS A 648 -25.19 -10.16 5.17
C HIS A 648 -25.89 -10.48 3.85
N GLY A 649 -25.76 -11.72 3.40
CA GLY A 649 -26.29 -12.17 2.13
C GLY A 649 -25.73 -11.39 0.95
N ARG A 650 -26.55 -10.53 0.35
CA ARG A 650 -26.20 -9.69 -0.81
C ARG A 650 -25.78 -8.28 -0.41
N TYR A 651 -25.76 -7.96 0.86
CA TYR A 651 -25.44 -6.63 1.36
C TYR A 651 -24.12 -6.64 2.10
N SER A 652 -23.30 -5.66 1.84
CA SER A 652 -22.15 -5.32 2.65
C SER A 652 -22.25 -3.89 3.14
N ALA A 653 -21.85 -3.66 4.37
CA ALA A 653 -21.79 -2.33 4.95
C ALA A 653 -20.51 -2.21 5.77
N SER A 654 -19.82 -1.09 5.67
CA SER A 654 -18.67 -0.79 6.51
C SER A 654 -18.70 0.66 6.97
N GLY A 655 -18.13 0.89 8.15
CA GLY A 655 -17.96 2.22 8.72
C GLY A 655 -16.58 2.36 9.33
N ALA A 656 -16.00 3.56 9.23
CA ALA A 656 -14.71 3.88 9.82
C ALA A 656 -14.74 5.27 10.47
N LEU A 657 -14.11 5.37 11.63
CA LEU A 657 -13.83 6.61 12.34
C LEU A 657 -12.34 6.89 12.22
N ARG A 658 -11.98 8.11 11.81
CA ARG A 658 -10.63 8.64 11.87
C ARG A 658 -10.61 9.89 12.76
N TYR A 659 -9.68 9.91 13.70
CA TYR A 659 -9.42 11.02 14.59
C TYR A 659 -7.93 11.23 14.71
N HIS A 660 -7.45 12.47 14.64
CA HIS A 660 -6.11 12.80 15.10
C HIS A 660 -6.05 14.19 15.73
N SER A 661 -5.07 14.40 16.62
CA SER A 661 -4.76 15.71 17.15
C SER A 661 -4.39 16.66 16.02
N GLY A 662 -4.75 17.92 16.15
CA GLY A 662 -4.41 18.94 15.16
C GLY A 662 -2.91 18.96 14.84
N TRP A 663 -2.58 19.13 13.57
CA TRP A 663 -1.20 19.31 13.14
C TRP A 663 -0.62 20.62 13.63
N PRO A 664 0.70 20.70 13.90
CA PRO A 664 1.38 21.94 14.19
C PRO A 664 1.22 22.95 13.04
N ARG A 665 1.09 24.22 13.39
CA ARG A 665 1.08 25.30 12.42
C ARG A 665 1.91 26.50 12.88
N THR A 666 2.45 27.24 11.95
CA THR A 666 3.00 28.57 12.18
C THR A 666 1.87 29.57 12.01
N ALA A 667 1.58 30.35 13.04
CA ALA A 667 0.54 31.35 12.96
C ALA A 667 0.91 32.43 11.93
N VAL A 668 -0.04 32.77 11.08
CA VAL A 668 0.05 33.89 10.14
C VAL A 668 -1.09 34.83 10.46
N ALA A 669 -0.79 36.02 10.92
CA ALA A 669 -1.76 37.03 11.26
C ALA A 669 -1.64 38.26 10.35
N ALA A 670 -2.75 38.90 10.06
CA ALA A 670 -2.74 40.17 9.34
C ALA A 670 -2.00 41.23 10.16
N ALA A 671 -1.10 41.97 9.53
CA ALA A 671 -0.40 43.08 10.15
C ALA A 671 -1.25 44.36 10.10
N LEU A 672 -1.18 45.17 11.14
CA LEU A 672 -1.74 46.53 11.08
C LEU A 672 -0.92 47.39 10.12
N ARG A 673 -1.57 48.03 9.16
CA ARG A 673 -0.95 48.84 8.12
C ARG A 673 -1.34 50.30 8.27
N THR A 674 -0.34 51.15 8.29
CA THR A 674 -0.50 52.60 8.28
C THR A 674 -0.13 53.19 6.92
N SER A 675 0.61 52.44 6.09
CA SER A 675 0.99 52.80 4.74
C SER A 675 0.88 51.61 3.77
N ALA A 676 0.89 51.88 2.47
CA ALA A 676 0.87 50.85 1.45
C ALA A 676 2.15 49.98 1.44
N THR A 677 3.24 50.47 2.02
CA THR A 677 4.52 49.75 2.10
C THR A 677 4.67 48.94 3.40
N ASP A 678 3.73 49.03 4.34
CA ASP A 678 3.79 48.21 5.55
C ASP A 678 3.54 46.73 5.23
N PRO A 679 4.13 45.78 5.98
CA PRO A 679 3.91 44.38 5.79
C PRO A 679 2.45 43.98 5.82
N LEU A 680 2.03 43.03 4.99
CA LEU A 680 0.70 42.45 5.00
C LEU A 680 0.48 41.51 6.19
N PHE A 681 1.55 40.83 6.61
CA PHE A 681 1.46 39.71 7.56
C PHE A 681 2.59 39.74 8.58
N THR A 682 2.27 39.21 9.76
CA THR A 682 3.23 38.85 10.81
C THR A 682 3.22 37.34 10.99
N LEU A 683 4.39 36.74 11.22
CA LEU A 683 4.56 35.32 11.48
C LEU A 683 4.80 35.09 12.97
N GLY A 684 4.12 34.12 13.53
CA GLY A 684 4.42 33.55 14.83
C GLY A 684 5.65 32.64 14.81
N SER A 685 6.01 32.09 15.96
CA SER A 685 7.06 31.10 16.06
C SER A 685 6.70 29.83 15.28
N ARG A 686 7.72 29.19 14.69
CA ARG A 686 7.55 27.99 13.85
C ARG A 686 6.79 26.90 14.60
N ASN A 687 5.65 26.45 14.03
CA ASN A 687 4.83 25.34 14.52
C ASN A 687 4.47 25.43 16.02
N ALA A 688 4.38 26.65 16.57
CA ALA A 688 4.02 26.88 17.98
C ALA A 688 2.54 26.62 18.27
N ASP A 689 1.68 26.80 17.28
CA ASP A 689 0.25 26.55 17.36
C ASP A 689 -0.13 25.20 16.74
N ARG A 690 -1.41 24.82 16.91
CA ARG A 690 -1.99 23.63 16.28
C ARG A 690 -3.35 23.95 15.67
N TRP A 691 -3.65 23.25 14.58
CA TRP A 691 -5.00 23.19 14.04
C TRP A 691 -5.95 22.50 15.03
N ARG A 692 -7.26 22.68 14.84
CA ARG A 692 -8.26 21.87 15.57
C ARG A 692 -8.08 20.38 15.23
N PRO A 693 -8.43 19.47 16.17
CA PRO A 693 -8.39 18.05 15.90
C PRO A 693 -9.23 17.67 14.66
N TYR A 694 -8.67 16.80 13.82
CA TYR A 694 -9.35 16.23 12.67
C TYR A 694 -10.29 15.10 13.12
N VAL A 695 -11.49 15.05 12.54
CA VAL A 695 -12.44 13.94 12.74
C VAL A 695 -13.14 13.65 11.42
N SER A 696 -13.13 12.39 10.99
CA SER A 696 -13.94 11.92 9.87
C SER A 696 -14.66 10.63 10.26
N LEU A 697 -15.94 10.56 9.97
CA LEU A 697 -16.72 9.34 10.00
C LEU A 697 -17.06 9.01 8.54
N ASP A 698 -16.61 7.85 8.08
CA ASP A 698 -16.78 7.40 6.71
C ASP A 698 -17.63 6.13 6.68
N ALA A 699 -18.47 5.96 5.68
CA ALA A 699 -19.34 4.80 5.55
C ALA A 699 -19.41 4.35 4.09
N ARG A 700 -19.44 3.04 3.88
CA ARG A 700 -19.65 2.40 2.58
C ARG A 700 -20.73 1.35 2.70
N ALA A 701 -21.60 1.25 1.70
CA ALA A 701 -22.59 0.19 1.57
C ALA A 701 -22.59 -0.32 0.13
N ALA A 702 -22.73 -1.63 -0.04
CA ALA A 702 -22.84 -2.23 -1.37
C ALA A 702 -23.94 -3.31 -1.37
N TRP A 703 -24.52 -3.46 -2.55
CA TRP A 703 -25.48 -4.51 -2.86
C TRP A 703 -24.99 -5.30 -4.05
N THR A 704 -24.88 -6.61 -3.89
CA THR A 704 -24.34 -7.53 -4.88
C THR A 704 -25.44 -8.47 -5.36
N LYS A 705 -25.63 -8.55 -6.67
CA LYS A 705 -26.58 -9.46 -7.32
C LYS A 705 -25.84 -10.48 -8.18
N PRO A 706 -25.76 -11.74 -7.77
CA PRO A 706 -25.25 -12.80 -8.62
C PRO A 706 -26.24 -13.05 -9.77
N LEU A 707 -25.71 -13.20 -10.97
CA LEU A 707 -26.39 -13.58 -12.20
C LEU A 707 -25.79 -14.92 -12.67
N THR A 708 -26.29 -15.51 -13.75
CA THR A 708 -25.90 -16.88 -14.17
C THR A 708 -24.39 -17.02 -14.49
N LEU A 709 -23.80 -16.00 -15.13
CA LEU A 709 -22.38 -15.96 -15.56
C LEU A 709 -21.69 -14.65 -15.15
N SER A 710 -22.29 -13.90 -14.25
CA SER A 710 -21.76 -12.60 -13.87
C SER A 710 -22.28 -12.15 -12.52
N GLU A 711 -21.72 -11.12 -11.97
CA GLU A 711 -22.11 -10.50 -10.72
C GLU A 711 -22.18 -8.98 -10.89
N LEU A 712 -23.30 -8.38 -10.48
CA LEU A 712 -23.49 -6.94 -10.45
C LEU A 712 -23.41 -6.41 -9.03
N GLU A 713 -22.54 -5.47 -8.78
CA GLU A 713 -22.41 -4.74 -7.52
C GLU A 713 -22.77 -3.27 -7.74
N ILE A 714 -23.59 -2.72 -6.85
CA ILE A 714 -23.85 -1.27 -6.75
C ILE A 714 -23.40 -0.85 -5.36
N TRP A 715 -22.61 0.21 -5.29
CA TRP A 715 -22.08 0.71 -4.02
C TRP A 715 -22.23 2.22 -3.89
N ALA A 716 -22.29 2.64 -2.63
CA ALA A 716 -22.28 4.05 -2.22
C ALA A 716 -21.29 4.23 -1.08
N GLU A 717 -20.52 5.29 -1.13
CA GLU A 717 -19.56 5.67 -0.11
C GLU A 717 -19.74 7.14 0.25
N LEU A 718 -19.82 7.41 1.56
CA LEU A 718 -19.89 8.75 2.12
C LEU A 718 -18.66 8.98 2.98
N THR A 719 -17.86 9.97 2.62
CA THR A 719 -16.75 10.43 3.45
C THR A 719 -17.16 11.67 4.24
N ASN A 720 -16.59 11.84 5.44
CA ASN A 720 -16.93 12.91 6.36
C ASN A 720 -18.45 13.05 6.59
N LEU A 721 -19.11 11.94 6.94
CA LEU A 721 -20.56 11.84 7.12
C LEU A 721 -21.14 12.94 8.03
N ALA A 722 -20.38 13.33 9.08
CA ALA A 722 -20.75 14.40 10.00
C ALA A 722 -20.65 15.81 9.40
N ASN A 723 -20.14 15.93 8.17
CA ASN A 723 -19.91 17.21 7.49
C ASN A 723 -19.10 18.21 8.33
N ARG A 724 -18.08 17.72 9.03
CA ARG A 724 -17.23 18.54 9.89
C ARG A 724 -16.27 19.37 9.05
N GLY A 725 -16.16 20.68 9.33
CA GLY A 725 -15.10 21.54 8.81
C GLY A 725 -13.78 21.19 9.50
N ASN A 726 -12.95 20.33 8.88
CA ASN A 726 -11.62 19.98 9.34
C ASN A 726 -10.61 20.97 8.77
N ASP A 727 -9.87 21.68 9.62
CA ASP A 727 -8.95 22.72 9.18
C ASP A 727 -7.79 22.15 8.33
N CYS A 728 -7.40 22.87 7.28
CA CYS A 728 -6.24 22.50 6.44
C CYS A 728 -5.19 23.61 6.36
N CYS A 729 -5.63 24.84 6.25
CA CYS A 729 -4.76 25.88 5.73
C CYS A 729 -5.30 27.29 6.04
N VAL A 730 -4.46 28.32 5.80
CA VAL A 730 -4.84 29.71 5.87
C VAL A 730 -4.99 30.26 4.46
N VAL A 731 -6.10 30.90 4.19
CA VAL A 731 -6.31 31.73 2.99
C VAL A 731 -6.39 33.19 3.37
N PHE A 732 -6.08 34.09 2.45
CA PHE A 732 -6.17 35.51 2.69
C PHE A 732 -6.80 36.26 1.53
N THR A 733 -7.43 37.38 1.83
CA THR A 733 -7.91 38.35 0.86
C THR A 733 -7.36 39.73 1.20
N LEU A 734 -7.10 40.53 0.18
CA LEU A 734 -6.73 41.93 0.33
C LEU A 734 -7.85 42.80 -0.27
N PRO A 735 -8.72 43.38 0.56
CA PRO A 735 -9.90 44.12 0.05
C PRO A 735 -9.52 45.37 -0.78
N ALA A 736 -8.38 45.98 -0.47
CA ALA A 736 -7.82 47.10 -1.24
C ALA A 736 -6.30 47.15 -1.02
N PRO A 737 -5.51 47.77 -1.93
CA PRO A 737 -4.05 47.84 -1.82
C PRO A 737 -3.50 48.42 -0.50
N THR A 738 -4.23 49.33 0.10
CA THR A 738 -3.87 49.99 1.38
C THR A 738 -4.57 49.39 2.59
N ALA A 739 -5.44 48.41 2.38
CA ALA A 739 -6.19 47.76 3.46
C ALA A 739 -5.34 46.73 4.22
N THR A 740 -5.77 46.42 5.42
CA THR A 740 -5.27 45.28 6.18
C THR A 740 -5.79 43.99 5.50
N ALA A 741 -4.90 43.01 5.30
CA ALA A 741 -5.29 41.70 4.78
C ALA A 741 -6.26 41.01 5.76
N VAL A 742 -7.19 40.23 5.23
CA VAL A 742 -8.08 39.41 6.04
C VAL A 742 -7.65 37.94 5.86
N THR A 743 -7.31 37.29 6.97
CA THR A 743 -6.97 35.86 6.98
C THR A 743 -8.15 35.05 7.51
N SER A 744 -8.38 33.89 6.91
CA SER A 744 -9.36 32.92 7.37
C SER A 744 -8.84 31.49 7.26
N ASP A 745 -9.29 30.63 8.17
CA ASP A 745 -8.99 29.20 8.10
C ASP A 745 -9.85 28.57 6.99
N ALA A 746 -9.22 27.78 6.15
CA ALA A 746 -9.90 26.93 5.16
C ALA A 746 -9.99 25.49 5.68
N HIS A 747 -10.82 24.69 5.02
CA HIS A 747 -11.13 23.33 5.46
C HIS A 747 -10.86 22.32 4.35
N TRP A 748 -10.50 21.10 4.74
CA TRP A 748 -10.53 19.93 3.88
C TRP A 748 -11.94 19.72 3.32
N PRO A 749 -12.10 18.94 2.24
CA PRO A 749 -13.41 18.71 1.64
C PRO A 749 -14.47 18.36 2.68
N SER A 750 -15.62 18.95 2.53
CA SER A 750 -16.82 18.65 3.32
C SER A 750 -17.31 17.22 3.01
N ARG A 751 -18.52 16.88 3.42
CA ARG A 751 -19.08 15.58 3.07
C ARG A 751 -19.05 15.33 1.57
N THR A 752 -18.46 14.21 1.14
CA THR A 752 -18.45 13.78 -0.27
C THR A 752 -19.20 12.46 -0.42
N LEU A 753 -19.97 12.34 -1.48
CA LEU A 753 -20.65 11.12 -1.88
C LEU A 753 -19.95 10.58 -3.12
N ASN A 754 -19.56 9.31 -3.06
CA ASN A 754 -19.10 8.55 -4.21
C ASN A 754 -20.05 7.40 -4.47
N LEU A 755 -20.43 7.20 -5.72
CA LEU A 755 -21.34 6.14 -6.17
C LEU A 755 -20.68 5.35 -7.27
N GLY A 756 -20.93 4.07 -7.34
CA GLY A 756 -20.41 3.25 -8.42
C GLY A 756 -21.19 1.98 -8.66
N LEU A 757 -20.93 1.44 -9.83
CA LEU A 757 -21.43 0.17 -10.31
C LEU A 757 -20.26 -0.65 -10.83
N SER A 758 -20.21 -1.91 -10.48
CA SER A 758 -19.21 -2.87 -10.94
C SER A 758 -19.92 -4.10 -11.48
N TRP A 759 -19.55 -4.51 -12.68
CA TRP A 759 -20.07 -5.71 -13.31
C TRP A 759 -18.91 -6.66 -13.57
N ARG A 760 -18.94 -7.84 -12.93
CA ARG A 760 -17.92 -8.91 -13.04
C ARG A 760 -18.49 -10.06 -13.84
N PHE A 761 -17.71 -10.60 -14.77
CA PHE A 761 -18.01 -11.78 -15.57
C PHE A 761 -16.98 -12.87 -15.22
N HIS A 762 -17.45 -14.17 -15.19
CA HIS A 762 -16.63 -15.33 -14.81
C HIS A 762 -16.63 -16.38 -15.91
#